data_88aa5619fb94fe19ec0216af2cf62a15
#
_entry.id   88aa5619fb94fe19ec0216af2cf62a15
#
_cell.length_a   1.000
_cell.length_b   1.000
_cell.length_c   1.000
_cell.angle_alpha   90.00
_cell.angle_beta   90.00
_cell.angle_gamma   90.00
#
_symmetry.space_group_name_H-M   'P 1'
#
loop_
_entity.id
_entity.type
_entity.pdbx_description
1 polymer ?
#
loop_
_entity_poly.entity_id
_entity_poly.type
_entity_poly.pdbx_seq_one_letter_code
_entity_poly.pdbx_strand_id
1 'polypeptide(L)'
;MKPISLTGFALCLTLSLAAQDRQEFRNPSAHYRPKPLWFWNDTRITREGIDEQMAGFVRRCGYGGFSILPFGPRLAPEYLSGNYFELYRHTARKAAELGVTLSLYDEYGFPSGSGGWVNADGVPRFANRYPDLTLKRLDKIEEELDGGAVYDRPLSDAGTLMAVVAMETSDKRRIDLSDRIADGRIVWQVPDGRWKVMQFVCVEDPDRNMDYLSADAARAYIEMTHEAYYGRMPEEFGTTITGTFFDEPTLYRAEGRCWTPSFNDDFVRAYGSSPTLLYPALWYDIGPETASARNAMFSLRAEQYAAAYPKLVSEWSRSHGTLATGHQDNEERENPVGTSADLMKCFKYQDIPGIDKIGGDRPAERFYKVVSSAAVNWDRSLAMSETYGAMGNIPWDTIYRIAQDQYAKGINMLIPHAVWYDDRNVTFLPELSHRNPLYRDGLYEFNTFLGRLNVLLQNDARLATDIAVLYPIETMQAGHRFDGPLTAYEGGVRVPDMDYVQVGCRLTDRLGRDFIYLHPEVLASERTSVAKRRLLLEGEHQPQSLRTLVVPSSEVVSAEGLAKIEAFFDAGGQVIFTTRLPARSSEPGRDAEVAERIGRMLPEASRQPDGSIVRRNRQGGTVRFIPSPSVEALAEALEIPGEAPDIGFAAGAVPLRCMHKVLDGRDIYYLANLSDSVFDSTVALRGKKRLEIWDPHTGEIASADSEPGRTSRDRTTEVRLRIEPNRSLFLVEKIRSNRHTSTKN
;
A
#
# COMPACT_ATOMS: atom_id res chain seq x y z
N MET A 1 -8.29 -54.57 -16.16
CA MET A 1 -8.05 -53.13 -16.35
C MET A 1 -6.99 -52.71 -15.35
N LYS A 2 -5.79 -52.37 -15.82
CA LYS A 2 -4.71 -51.87 -14.94
C LYS A 2 -5.00 -50.42 -14.55
N PRO A 3 -4.76 -49.98 -13.31
CA PRO A 3 -4.96 -48.59 -12.95
C PRO A 3 -3.90 -47.72 -13.65
N ILE A 4 -4.37 -46.72 -14.41
CA ILE A 4 -3.53 -45.68 -15.00
C ILE A 4 -3.04 -44.81 -13.86
N SER A 5 -1.73 -44.74 -13.68
CA SER A 5 -1.06 -44.06 -12.57
C SER A 5 -1.35 -42.54 -12.60
N LEU A 6 -1.96 -42.01 -11.54
CA LEU A 6 -2.16 -40.58 -11.30
C LEU A 6 -0.85 -39.75 -11.40
N THR A 7 0.33 -40.37 -11.17
CA THR A 7 1.64 -39.73 -11.22
C THR A 7 2.08 -39.33 -12.66
N GLY A 8 1.61 -40.03 -13.69
CA GLY A 8 1.89 -39.66 -15.07
C GLY A 8 1.13 -38.44 -15.55
N PHE A 9 -0.07 -38.22 -15.05
CA PHE A 9 -0.91 -37.09 -15.40
C PHE A 9 -0.39 -35.77 -14.79
N ALA A 10 0.05 -35.79 -13.53
CA ALA A 10 0.63 -34.63 -12.85
C ALA A 10 1.96 -34.17 -13.51
N LEU A 11 2.79 -35.11 -13.96
CA LEU A 11 4.07 -34.80 -14.64
C LEU A 11 3.86 -34.19 -16.03
N CYS A 12 2.85 -34.65 -16.79
CA CYS A 12 2.49 -34.07 -18.09
C CYS A 12 1.89 -32.65 -17.92
N LEU A 13 1.10 -32.40 -16.88
CA LEU A 13 0.55 -31.07 -16.59
C LEU A 13 1.66 -30.06 -16.26
N THR A 14 2.61 -30.41 -15.38
CA THR A 14 3.69 -29.48 -14.97
C THR A 14 4.67 -29.18 -16.10
N LEU A 15 4.94 -30.12 -16.98
CA LEU A 15 5.77 -29.90 -18.19
C LEU A 15 5.03 -29.03 -19.23
N SER A 16 3.73 -29.17 -19.34
CA SER A 16 2.88 -28.36 -20.22
C SER A 16 2.82 -26.89 -19.73
N LEU A 17 2.62 -26.66 -18.42
CA LEU A 17 2.60 -25.33 -17.80
C LEU A 17 3.96 -24.61 -17.98
N ALA A 18 5.08 -25.29 -17.72
CA ALA A 18 6.40 -24.71 -17.91
C ALA A 18 6.73 -24.36 -19.37
N ALA A 19 6.19 -25.10 -20.33
CA ALA A 19 6.34 -24.77 -21.76
C ALA A 19 5.48 -23.56 -22.14
N GLN A 20 4.30 -23.42 -21.54
CA GLN A 20 3.40 -22.29 -21.72
C GLN A 20 3.99 -21.00 -21.12
N ASP A 21 4.54 -21.05 -19.89
CA ASP A 21 5.23 -19.92 -19.26
C ASP A 21 6.37 -19.38 -20.16
N ARG A 22 7.15 -20.25 -20.79
CA ARG A 22 8.24 -19.85 -21.69
C ARG A 22 7.74 -19.19 -22.97
N GLN A 23 6.62 -19.65 -23.51
CA GLN A 23 6.03 -19.05 -24.70
C GLN A 23 5.43 -17.69 -24.37
N GLU A 24 4.67 -17.60 -23.28
CA GLU A 24 4.12 -16.33 -22.77
C GLU A 24 5.23 -15.33 -22.45
N PHE A 25 6.31 -15.75 -21.80
CA PHE A 25 7.44 -14.86 -21.53
C PHE A 25 8.09 -14.32 -22.82
N ARG A 26 8.26 -15.13 -23.85
CA ARG A 26 8.82 -14.65 -25.11
C ARG A 26 7.91 -13.66 -25.83
N ASN A 27 6.62 -13.91 -25.80
CA ASN A 27 5.62 -13.09 -26.46
C ASN A 27 4.36 -12.95 -25.59
N PRO A 28 4.36 -12.01 -24.63
CA PRO A 28 3.26 -11.84 -23.70
C PRO A 28 1.94 -11.53 -24.39
N SER A 29 0.90 -12.28 -23.99
CA SER A 29 -0.48 -12.01 -24.43
C SER A 29 -0.97 -10.67 -23.87
N ALA A 30 -2.10 -10.17 -24.37
CA ALA A 30 -2.71 -8.93 -23.93
C ALA A 30 -3.02 -8.92 -22.41
N HIS A 31 -3.28 -10.10 -21.84
CA HIS A 31 -3.55 -10.24 -20.39
C HIS A 31 -2.41 -9.69 -19.53
N TYR A 32 -1.16 -9.93 -19.90
CA TYR A 32 0.03 -9.51 -19.16
C TYR A 32 0.55 -8.12 -19.56
N ARG A 33 0.01 -7.50 -20.61
CA ARG A 33 0.45 -6.19 -21.08
C ARG A 33 -0.16 -5.06 -20.24
N PRO A 34 0.51 -3.91 -20.09
CA PRO A 34 -0.01 -2.80 -19.30
C PRO A 34 -1.29 -2.22 -19.90
N LYS A 35 -2.10 -1.61 -19.04
CA LYS A 35 -3.41 -1.04 -19.35
C LYS A 35 -3.42 0.44 -18.91
N PRO A 36 -3.06 1.40 -19.79
CA PRO A 36 -2.97 2.81 -19.43
C PRO A 36 -4.31 3.42 -19.09
N LEU A 37 -4.27 4.56 -18.37
CA LEU A 37 -5.38 5.50 -18.35
C LEU A 37 -5.57 6.06 -19.76
N TRP A 38 -6.81 6.12 -20.21
CA TRP A 38 -7.18 6.73 -21.47
C TRP A 38 -8.09 7.93 -21.23
N PHE A 39 -7.50 9.12 -21.24
CA PHE A 39 -8.23 10.37 -21.05
C PHE A 39 -9.15 10.65 -22.25
N TRP A 40 -10.44 10.64 -22.00
CA TRP A 40 -11.42 11.22 -22.91
C TRP A 40 -11.55 12.70 -22.58
N ASN A 41 -10.66 13.49 -23.16
CA ASN A 41 -10.45 14.88 -22.77
C ASN A 41 -11.08 15.86 -23.76
N ASP A 42 -11.66 16.91 -23.25
CA ASP A 42 -12.05 18.20 -23.85
C ASP A 42 -12.38 18.24 -25.34
N THR A 43 -12.95 17.17 -25.91
CA THR A 43 -13.25 17.06 -27.33
C THR A 43 -14.44 16.14 -27.55
N ARG A 44 -15.00 16.21 -28.75
CA ARG A 44 -16.08 15.32 -29.15
C ARG A 44 -15.55 13.92 -29.42
N ILE A 45 -15.92 12.99 -28.56
CA ILE A 45 -15.62 11.57 -28.73
C ILE A 45 -16.52 11.00 -29.85
N THR A 46 -15.94 10.22 -30.75
CA THR A 46 -16.67 9.58 -31.88
C THR A 46 -16.32 8.11 -31.98
N ARG A 47 -17.19 7.31 -32.63
CA ARG A 47 -16.93 5.88 -32.86
C ARG A 47 -15.68 5.67 -33.74
N GLU A 48 -15.53 6.47 -34.79
CA GLU A 48 -14.40 6.39 -35.70
C GLU A 48 -13.08 6.71 -34.98
N GLY A 49 -13.08 7.73 -34.10
CA GLY A 49 -11.91 8.08 -33.29
C GLY A 49 -11.55 6.98 -32.28
N ILE A 50 -12.55 6.36 -31.65
CA ILE A 50 -12.37 5.21 -30.78
C ILE A 50 -11.72 4.04 -31.55
N ASP A 51 -12.27 3.68 -32.70
CA ASP A 51 -11.80 2.56 -33.52
C ASP A 51 -10.36 2.76 -33.99
N GLU A 52 -10.02 3.94 -34.47
CA GLU A 52 -8.68 4.30 -34.93
C GLU A 52 -7.67 4.27 -33.79
N GLN A 53 -7.98 4.95 -32.68
CA GLN A 53 -7.05 5.06 -31.55
C GLN A 53 -6.81 3.73 -30.87
N MET A 54 -7.86 2.97 -30.57
CA MET A 54 -7.70 1.65 -29.95
C MET A 54 -6.87 0.71 -30.82
N ALA A 55 -7.14 0.67 -32.14
CA ALA A 55 -6.35 -0.14 -33.06
C ALA A 55 -4.87 0.27 -33.05
N GLY A 56 -4.60 1.59 -33.02
CA GLY A 56 -3.25 2.12 -32.92
C GLY A 56 -2.55 1.80 -31.61
N PHE A 57 -3.23 2.02 -30.48
CA PHE A 57 -2.71 1.74 -29.15
C PHE A 57 -2.41 0.26 -28.92
N VAL A 58 -3.25 -0.65 -29.40
CA VAL A 58 -3.02 -2.09 -29.27
C VAL A 58 -1.91 -2.56 -30.20
N ARG A 59 -1.99 -2.22 -31.50
CA ARG A 59 -1.09 -2.79 -32.51
C ARG A 59 0.29 -2.14 -32.54
N ARG A 60 0.38 -0.83 -32.27
CA ARG A 60 1.63 -0.06 -32.38
C ARG A 60 2.29 0.24 -31.04
N CYS A 61 1.51 0.32 -29.96
CA CYS A 61 2.06 0.52 -28.62
C CYS A 61 2.09 -0.77 -27.80
N GLY A 62 1.27 -1.80 -28.13
CA GLY A 62 1.28 -3.08 -27.44
C GLY A 62 0.55 -3.03 -26.08
N TYR A 63 -0.44 -2.19 -25.90
CA TYR A 63 -1.29 -2.16 -24.71
C TYR A 63 -2.27 -3.34 -24.65
N GLY A 64 -2.53 -3.83 -23.43
CA GLY A 64 -3.44 -4.96 -23.16
C GLY A 64 -4.85 -4.56 -22.73
N GLY A 65 -5.12 -3.27 -22.61
CA GLY A 65 -6.42 -2.74 -22.22
C GLY A 65 -6.35 -1.26 -21.88
N PHE A 66 -7.43 -0.72 -21.27
CA PHE A 66 -7.53 0.70 -20.94
C PHE A 66 -8.44 0.93 -19.74
N SER A 67 -8.15 1.97 -18.94
CA SER A 67 -9.10 2.59 -18.02
C SER A 67 -9.56 3.91 -18.63
N ILE A 68 -10.85 4.03 -18.95
CA ILE A 68 -11.38 5.22 -19.62
C ILE A 68 -11.64 6.29 -18.56
N LEU A 69 -10.88 7.39 -18.61
CA LEU A 69 -10.98 8.54 -17.72
C LEU A 69 -11.64 9.71 -18.45
N PRO A 70 -12.92 10.01 -18.19
CA PRO A 70 -13.57 11.23 -18.68
C PRO A 70 -12.94 12.44 -18.02
N PHE A 71 -12.58 13.47 -18.84
CA PHE A 71 -11.81 14.61 -18.31
C PHE A 71 -12.11 15.90 -19.04
N GLY A 72 -12.07 17.01 -18.29
CA GLY A 72 -12.13 18.36 -18.84
C GLY A 72 -13.55 18.91 -19.03
N PRO A 73 -13.73 20.24 -18.98
CA PRO A 73 -15.05 20.89 -18.88
C PRO A 73 -15.90 20.82 -20.16
N ARG A 74 -15.32 20.37 -21.28
CA ARG A 74 -15.99 20.35 -22.60
C ARG A 74 -16.11 18.96 -23.19
N LEU A 75 -16.03 17.92 -22.38
CA LEU A 75 -16.24 16.54 -22.86
C LEU A 75 -17.61 16.39 -23.53
N ALA A 76 -17.61 15.89 -24.75
CA ALA A 76 -18.83 15.57 -25.50
C ALA A 76 -18.76 14.16 -26.09
N PRO A 77 -19.78 13.31 -25.84
CA PRO A 77 -21.05 13.61 -25.13
C PRO A 77 -20.88 13.80 -23.63
N GLU A 78 -21.88 14.43 -23.02
CA GLU A 78 -21.91 14.65 -21.56
C GLU A 78 -21.77 13.34 -20.78
N TYR A 79 -20.96 13.36 -19.73
CA TYR A 79 -20.72 12.21 -18.84
C TYR A 79 -22.00 11.60 -18.29
N LEU A 80 -22.10 10.29 -18.28
CA LEU A 80 -23.25 9.48 -17.87
C LEU A 80 -24.55 9.72 -18.69
N SER A 81 -24.50 10.48 -19.80
CA SER A 81 -25.62 10.60 -20.71
C SER A 81 -25.85 9.32 -21.52
N GLY A 82 -27.03 9.19 -22.15
CA GLY A 82 -27.30 8.06 -23.05
C GLY A 82 -26.27 7.92 -24.17
N ASN A 83 -25.91 9.04 -24.80
CA ASN A 83 -24.89 9.05 -25.86
C ASN A 83 -23.48 8.68 -25.35
N TYR A 84 -23.13 9.07 -24.11
CA TYR A 84 -21.90 8.64 -23.47
C TYR A 84 -21.85 7.12 -23.32
N PHE A 85 -22.92 6.51 -22.82
CA PHE A 85 -22.97 5.06 -22.66
C PHE A 85 -23.00 4.31 -24.00
N GLU A 86 -23.56 4.88 -25.06
CA GLU A 86 -23.49 4.30 -26.40
C GLU A 86 -22.04 4.24 -26.92
N LEU A 87 -21.25 5.27 -26.68
CA LEU A 87 -19.81 5.26 -27.02
C LEU A 87 -19.01 4.31 -26.12
N TYR A 88 -19.32 4.27 -24.82
CA TYR A 88 -18.65 3.37 -23.90
C TYR A 88 -18.91 1.90 -24.27
N ARG A 89 -20.17 1.53 -24.60
CA ARG A 89 -20.53 0.21 -25.09
C ARG A 89 -19.83 -0.12 -26.43
N HIS A 90 -19.73 0.86 -27.33
CA HIS A 90 -18.97 0.69 -28.56
C HIS A 90 -17.49 0.38 -28.26
N THR A 91 -16.91 1.09 -27.31
CA THR A 91 -15.52 0.87 -26.86
C THR A 91 -15.35 -0.53 -26.28
N ALA A 92 -16.28 -1.00 -25.45
CA ALA A 92 -16.23 -2.35 -24.88
C ALA A 92 -16.27 -3.43 -25.98
N ARG A 93 -17.15 -3.30 -26.97
CA ARG A 93 -17.20 -4.20 -28.12
C ARG A 93 -15.91 -4.18 -28.92
N LYS A 94 -15.34 -2.99 -29.12
CA LYS A 94 -14.06 -2.84 -29.83
C LYS A 94 -12.90 -3.45 -29.05
N ALA A 95 -12.90 -3.34 -27.72
CA ALA A 95 -11.94 -4.01 -26.86
C ALA A 95 -12.01 -5.54 -27.01
N ALA A 96 -13.22 -6.12 -26.98
CA ALA A 96 -13.43 -7.53 -27.20
C ALA A 96 -12.95 -8.00 -28.60
N GLU A 97 -13.24 -7.23 -29.66
CA GLU A 97 -12.73 -7.50 -31.02
C GLU A 97 -11.19 -7.51 -31.10
N LEU A 98 -10.53 -6.64 -30.36
CA LEU A 98 -9.07 -6.52 -30.31
C LEU A 98 -8.42 -7.52 -29.34
N GLY A 99 -9.21 -8.26 -28.55
CA GLY A 99 -8.73 -9.19 -27.53
C GLY A 99 -8.08 -8.50 -26.33
N VAL A 100 -8.54 -7.30 -25.98
CA VAL A 100 -8.07 -6.50 -24.84
C VAL A 100 -9.21 -6.22 -23.87
N THR A 101 -8.88 -5.72 -22.66
CA THR A 101 -9.89 -5.51 -21.60
C THR A 101 -10.01 -4.03 -21.22
N LEU A 102 -11.08 -3.69 -20.52
CA LEU A 102 -11.30 -2.38 -19.92
C LEU A 102 -11.33 -2.48 -18.40
N SER A 103 -10.96 -1.40 -17.74
CA SER A 103 -11.30 -1.12 -16.34
C SER A 103 -12.24 0.07 -16.28
N LEU A 104 -13.30 -0.05 -15.47
CA LEU A 104 -14.20 1.05 -15.16
C LEU A 104 -13.46 2.06 -14.28
N TYR A 105 -13.25 3.26 -14.78
CA TYR A 105 -12.83 4.41 -13.99
C TYR A 105 -14.09 5.08 -13.41
N ASP A 106 -14.16 5.22 -12.09
CA ASP A 106 -15.43 5.47 -11.40
C ASP A 106 -15.80 6.96 -11.25
N GLU A 107 -15.05 7.85 -11.89
CA GLU A 107 -15.20 9.29 -11.72
C GLU A 107 -15.15 10.06 -13.06
N TYR A 108 -15.40 11.35 -13.01
CA TYR A 108 -15.14 12.33 -14.05
C TYR A 108 -14.00 13.26 -13.59
N GLY A 109 -12.78 12.98 -14.08
CA GLY A 109 -11.56 13.55 -13.51
C GLY A 109 -11.21 12.84 -12.19
N PHE A 110 -10.63 13.55 -11.27
CA PHE A 110 -10.24 13.09 -9.93
C PHE A 110 -10.41 14.22 -8.91
N PRO A 111 -10.51 13.92 -7.61
CA PRO A 111 -10.54 12.58 -6.99
C PRO A 111 -11.91 11.91 -7.10
N SER A 112 -11.94 10.59 -6.95
CA SER A 112 -13.18 9.82 -6.78
C SER A 112 -13.98 10.30 -5.58
N GLY A 113 -15.31 10.45 -5.77
CA GLY A 113 -16.24 10.91 -4.72
C GLY A 113 -17.11 12.08 -5.12
N SER A 114 -16.87 12.73 -6.26
CA SER A 114 -17.69 13.81 -6.80
C SER A 114 -18.81 13.30 -7.72
N GLY A 115 -18.56 12.21 -8.44
CA GLY A 115 -19.41 11.71 -9.52
C GLY A 115 -19.51 12.67 -10.70
N GLY A 116 -18.49 13.55 -10.87
CA GLY A 116 -18.45 14.62 -11.84
C GLY A 116 -19.15 15.90 -11.37
N TRP A 117 -19.15 16.89 -12.23
CA TRP A 117 -19.64 18.25 -11.95
C TRP A 117 -20.99 18.50 -12.61
N VAL A 118 -21.90 19.19 -11.92
CA VAL A 118 -23.26 19.46 -12.43
C VAL A 118 -23.30 20.65 -13.36
N ASN A 119 -22.44 21.64 -13.12
CA ASN A 119 -22.46 22.93 -13.83
C ASN A 119 -21.10 23.61 -13.84
N ALA A 120 -21.03 24.77 -14.50
CA ALA A 120 -19.82 25.60 -14.52
C ALA A 120 -19.40 26.15 -13.15
N ASP A 121 -20.27 26.12 -12.16
CA ASP A 121 -19.99 26.59 -10.80
C ASP A 121 -19.25 25.55 -9.97
N GLY A 122 -18.99 24.34 -10.52
CA GLY A 122 -18.17 23.33 -9.91
C GLY A 122 -18.83 22.59 -8.74
N VAL A 123 -20.16 22.48 -8.72
CA VAL A 123 -20.87 21.68 -7.71
C VAL A 123 -20.77 20.19 -8.06
N PRO A 124 -20.25 19.32 -7.15
CA PRO A 124 -20.23 17.89 -7.38
C PRO A 124 -21.63 17.31 -7.60
N ARG A 125 -21.77 16.40 -8.56
CA ARG A 125 -23.06 15.70 -8.79
C ARG A 125 -23.52 14.96 -7.54
N PHE A 126 -22.58 14.38 -6.79
CA PHE A 126 -22.86 13.71 -5.53
C PHE A 126 -23.52 14.66 -4.53
N ALA A 127 -22.92 15.82 -4.27
CA ALA A 127 -23.48 16.81 -3.35
C ALA A 127 -24.86 17.33 -3.76
N ASN A 128 -25.10 17.46 -5.07
CA ASN A 128 -26.41 17.88 -5.56
C ASN A 128 -27.51 16.83 -5.34
N ARG A 129 -27.15 15.52 -5.41
CA ARG A 129 -28.10 14.42 -5.24
C ARG A 129 -28.25 13.96 -3.78
N TYR A 130 -27.15 14.01 -3.02
CA TYR A 130 -27.04 13.50 -1.64
C TYR A 130 -26.38 14.53 -0.71
N PRO A 131 -27.02 15.70 -0.51
CA PRO A 131 -26.37 16.81 0.23
C PRO A 131 -25.99 16.44 1.67
N ASP A 132 -26.71 15.56 2.33
CA ASP A 132 -26.47 15.16 3.72
C ASP A 132 -25.33 14.13 3.87
N LEU A 133 -24.90 13.50 2.75
CA LEU A 133 -23.85 12.47 2.72
C LEU A 133 -22.50 12.99 2.25
N THR A 134 -22.34 14.32 2.24
CA THR A 134 -21.08 14.95 1.83
C THR A 134 -20.04 14.94 2.94
N LEU A 135 -18.79 15.17 2.52
CA LEU A 135 -17.61 15.19 3.39
C LEU A 135 -17.79 16.15 4.56
N LYS A 136 -17.35 15.70 5.73
CA LYS A 136 -17.40 16.47 6.99
C LYS A 136 -16.05 16.47 7.68
N ARG A 137 -15.83 17.46 8.52
CA ARG A 137 -14.65 17.58 9.36
C ARG A 137 -14.99 17.84 10.82
N LEU A 138 -14.06 17.50 11.70
CA LEU A 138 -14.17 17.81 13.11
C LEU A 138 -13.54 19.18 13.39
N ASP A 139 -14.35 20.12 13.85
CA ASP A 139 -13.91 21.43 14.33
C ASP A 139 -14.03 21.52 15.85
N LYS A 140 -13.32 22.47 16.44
CA LYS A 140 -13.26 22.71 17.88
C LYS A 140 -13.51 24.19 18.17
N ILE A 141 -14.47 24.45 19.06
CA ILE A 141 -14.71 25.78 19.63
C ILE A 141 -14.24 25.73 21.07
N GLU A 142 -13.36 26.63 21.50
CA GLU A 142 -12.83 26.60 22.85
C GLU A 142 -12.78 27.95 23.54
N GLU A 143 -12.86 27.93 24.86
CA GLU A 143 -12.72 29.10 25.76
C GLU A 143 -11.93 28.69 27.00
N GLU A 144 -10.97 29.52 27.39
CA GLU A 144 -10.26 29.38 28.68
C GLU A 144 -10.93 30.19 29.76
N LEU A 145 -11.08 29.59 30.93
CA LEU A 145 -11.78 30.18 32.10
C LEU A 145 -11.01 29.91 33.39
N ASP A 146 -11.01 30.91 34.28
CA ASP A 146 -10.50 30.74 35.62
C ASP A 146 -11.59 30.25 36.59
N GLY A 147 -11.20 29.56 37.66
CA GLY A 147 -12.11 29.06 38.69
C GLY A 147 -13.01 30.14 39.28
N GLY A 148 -14.24 29.78 39.58
CA GLY A 148 -15.30 30.69 40.04
C GLY A 148 -16.09 31.36 38.91
N ALA A 149 -15.67 31.31 37.66
CA ALA A 149 -16.43 31.78 36.51
C ALA A 149 -17.67 30.92 36.27
N VAL A 150 -18.65 31.46 35.54
CA VAL A 150 -19.78 30.70 34.99
C VAL A 150 -19.61 30.62 33.49
N TYR A 151 -19.47 29.39 32.97
CA TYR A 151 -19.58 29.12 31.55
C TYR A 151 -21.05 29.04 31.17
N ASP A 152 -21.53 30.01 30.43
CA ASP A 152 -22.90 30.02 29.88
C ASP A 152 -22.83 30.38 28.41
N ARG A 153 -22.86 29.34 27.53
CA ARG A 153 -22.71 29.49 26.09
C ARG A 153 -23.75 28.66 25.34
N PRO A 154 -24.22 29.14 24.20
CA PRO A 154 -25.05 28.31 23.32
C PRO A 154 -24.23 27.12 22.78
N LEU A 155 -24.93 26.03 22.47
CA LEU A 155 -24.38 25.01 21.64
C LEU A 155 -24.12 25.55 20.22
N SER A 156 -23.07 25.08 19.59
CA SER A 156 -22.85 25.38 18.20
C SER A 156 -23.93 24.74 17.34
N ASP A 157 -24.49 25.51 16.42
CA ASP A 157 -25.43 25.08 15.38
C ASP A 157 -24.76 24.81 14.03
N ALA A 158 -23.43 24.85 13.97
CA ALA A 158 -22.67 24.68 12.75
C ALA A 158 -22.67 23.23 12.21
N GLY A 159 -23.11 22.25 13.02
CA GLY A 159 -23.14 20.83 12.64
C GLY A 159 -23.55 19.91 13.78
N THR A 160 -23.13 18.65 13.71
CA THR A 160 -23.42 17.65 14.75
C THR A 160 -22.46 17.81 15.93
N LEU A 161 -23.01 18.07 17.13
CA LEU A 161 -22.23 18.09 18.36
C LEU A 161 -21.71 16.67 18.67
N MET A 162 -20.38 16.53 18.76
CA MET A 162 -19.73 15.25 19.06
C MET A 162 -19.40 15.11 20.54
N ALA A 163 -18.92 16.18 21.18
CA ALA A 163 -18.58 16.20 22.60
C ALA A 163 -18.51 17.62 23.15
N VAL A 164 -18.76 17.76 24.46
CA VAL A 164 -18.44 18.96 25.23
C VAL A 164 -17.60 18.58 26.44
N VAL A 165 -16.35 19.06 26.48
CA VAL A 165 -15.38 18.65 27.50
C VAL A 165 -14.74 19.89 28.14
N ALA A 166 -14.69 19.92 29.42
CA ALA A 166 -13.84 20.84 30.19
C ALA A 166 -12.56 20.11 30.61
N MET A 167 -11.39 20.67 30.32
CA MET A 167 -10.09 20.13 30.73
C MET A 167 -9.33 21.14 31.58
N GLU A 168 -8.93 20.72 32.78
CA GLU A 168 -8.03 21.51 33.63
C GLU A 168 -6.64 21.58 32.99
N THR A 169 -6.02 22.76 32.96
CA THR A 169 -4.80 22.99 32.15
C THR A 169 -3.54 22.44 32.78
N SER A 170 -3.48 22.26 34.11
CA SER A 170 -2.29 21.80 34.85
C SER A 170 -2.27 20.26 35.02
N ASP A 171 -3.34 19.69 35.58
CA ASP A 171 -3.43 18.26 35.92
C ASP A 171 -4.13 17.42 34.86
N LYS A 172 -4.64 18.05 33.78
CA LYS A 172 -5.31 17.41 32.63
C LYS A 172 -6.59 16.64 33.00
N ARG A 173 -7.15 16.89 34.20
CA ARG A 173 -8.45 16.33 34.59
C ARG A 173 -9.51 16.80 33.61
N ARG A 174 -10.36 15.89 33.16
CA ARG A 174 -11.41 16.16 32.18
C ARG A 174 -12.78 15.87 32.75
N ILE A 175 -13.75 16.70 32.38
CA ILE A 175 -15.15 16.59 32.78
C ILE A 175 -16.00 16.63 31.53
N ASP A 176 -16.86 15.61 31.38
CA ASP A 176 -17.91 15.59 30.36
C ASP A 176 -19.02 16.59 30.80
N LEU A 177 -19.33 17.53 29.94
CA LEU A 177 -20.37 18.54 30.19
C LEU A 177 -21.68 18.23 29.47
N SER A 178 -21.87 17.04 28.92
CA SER A 178 -23.10 16.65 28.21
C SER A 178 -24.33 16.74 29.10
N ASP A 179 -24.20 16.40 30.38
CA ASP A 179 -25.27 16.54 31.39
C ASP A 179 -25.58 17.99 31.78
N ARG A 180 -24.79 18.94 31.32
CA ARG A 180 -24.98 20.39 31.59
C ARG A 180 -25.67 21.11 30.43
N ILE A 181 -26.10 20.35 29.43
CA ILE A 181 -26.83 20.89 28.28
C ILE A 181 -28.31 20.98 28.62
N ALA A 182 -28.85 22.19 28.58
CA ALA A 182 -30.28 22.48 28.74
C ALA A 182 -30.68 23.60 27.78
N ASP A 183 -31.82 23.49 27.13
CA ASP A 183 -32.39 24.50 26.23
C ASP A 183 -31.39 25.03 25.18
N GLY A 184 -30.57 24.12 24.60
CA GLY A 184 -29.57 24.49 23.62
C GLY A 184 -28.38 25.29 24.15
N ARG A 185 -28.15 25.29 25.46
CA ARG A 185 -27.05 25.98 26.14
C ARG A 185 -26.31 25.05 27.08
N ILE A 186 -25.04 25.38 27.34
CA ILE A 186 -24.21 24.71 28.35
C ILE A 186 -24.09 25.73 29.51
N VAL A 187 -24.55 25.35 30.69
CA VAL A 187 -24.39 26.16 31.91
C VAL A 187 -23.59 25.36 32.93
N TRP A 188 -22.40 25.86 33.25
CA TRP A 188 -21.48 25.17 34.13
C TRP A 188 -20.73 26.14 35.05
N GLN A 189 -20.74 25.85 36.37
CA GLN A 189 -19.94 26.56 37.33
C GLN A 189 -18.52 26.01 37.32
N VAL A 190 -17.55 26.85 36.96
CA VAL A 190 -16.12 26.42 36.78
C VAL A 190 -15.52 26.18 38.19
N PRO A 191 -15.01 24.98 38.49
CA PRO A 191 -14.30 24.67 39.73
C PRO A 191 -12.97 25.44 39.82
N ASP A 192 -12.35 25.44 41.01
CA ASP A 192 -11.03 26.02 41.20
C ASP A 192 -10.01 25.47 40.18
N GLY A 193 -9.12 26.35 39.71
CA GLY A 193 -8.13 26.04 38.68
C GLY A 193 -8.35 26.83 37.38
N ARG A 194 -7.59 26.52 36.34
CA ARG A 194 -7.75 27.12 35.03
C ARG A 194 -8.23 26.05 34.05
N TRP A 195 -9.35 26.28 33.42
CA TRP A 195 -10.06 25.30 32.60
C TRP A 195 -10.16 25.74 31.14
N LYS A 196 -10.05 24.80 30.27
CA LYS A 196 -10.34 24.93 28.84
C LYS A 196 -11.62 24.17 28.54
N VAL A 197 -12.69 24.89 28.18
CA VAL A 197 -13.97 24.31 27.76
C VAL A 197 -13.98 24.21 26.23
N MET A 198 -14.29 23.02 25.71
CA MET A 198 -14.24 22.73 24.30
C MET A 198 -15.55 22.08 23.83
N GLN A 199 -16.14 22.62 22.76
CA GLN A 199 -17.20 21.99 22.01
C GLN A 199 -16.57 21.40 20.74
N PHE A 200 -16.72 20.11 20.51
CA PHE A 200 -16.28 19.41 19.32
C PHE A 200 -17.49 19.20 18.40
N VAL A 201 -17.41 19.70 17.17
CA VAL A 201 -18.53 19.75 16.25
C VAL A 201 -18.11 19.15 14.90
N CYS A 202 -18.87 18.18 14.43
CA CYS A 202 -18.70 17.63 13.08
C CYS A 202 -19.48 18.52 12.11
N VAL A 203 -18.75 19.27 11.28
CA VAL A 203 -19.30 20.27 10.36
C VAL A 203 -19.16 19.81 8.91
N GLU A 204 -19.99 20.32 8.00
CA GLU A 204 -19.80 20.11 6.57
C GLU A 204 -18.49 20.72 6.08
N ASP A 205 -17.78 20.00 5.22
CA ASP A 205 -16.59 20.51 4.55
C ASP A 205 -16.95 21.21 3.24
N PRO A 206 -16.29 22.32 2.89
CA PRO A 206 -16.55 23.03 1.62
C PRO A 206 -16.30 22.20 0.38
N ASP A 207 -15.47 21.16 0.44
CA ASP A 207 -15.14 20.29 -0.71
C ASP A 207 -16.32 19.42 -1.18
N ARG A 208 -17.32 19.18 -0.38
CA ARG A 208 -18.59 18.53 -0.75
C ARG A 208 -18.51 17.25 -1.59
N ASN A 209 -17.37 16.57 -1.63
CA ASN A 209 -17.27 15.19 -2.09
C ASN A 209 -18.03 14.26 -1.14
N MET A 210 -18.15 12.99 -1.45
CA MET A 210 -18.81 12.04 -0.56
C MET A 210 -18.08 11.95 0.79
N ASP A 211 -18.78 11.63 1.87
CA ASP A 211 -18.18 11.28 3.15
C ASP A 211 -17.52 9.89 3.06
N TYR A 212 -16.20 9.86 2.92
CA TYR A 212 -15.43 8.62 2.77
C TYR A 212 -15.45 7.72 4.02
N LEU A 213 -15.89 8.23 5.17
CA LEU A 213 -16.03 7.45 6.40
C LEU A 213 -17.43 6.82 6.54
N SER A 214 -18.37 7.20 5.66
CA SER A 214 -19.76 6.76 5.68
C SER A 214 -20.04 5.65 4.68
N ALA A 215 -20.46 4.48 5.17
CA ALA A 215 -20.90 3.39 4.31
C ALA A 215 -22.14 3.77 3.47
N ASP A 216 -23.03 4.64 3.97
CA ASP A 216 -24.21 5.08 3.23
C ASP A 216 -23.81 6.03 2.08
N ALA A 217 -22.82 6.91 2.32
CA ALA A 217 -22.28 7.76 1.26
C ALA A 217 -21.59 6.91 0.16
N ALA A 218 -20.81 5.91 0.55
CA ALA A 218 -20.17 5.01 -0.40
C ALA A 218 -21.17 4.20 -1.22
N ARG A 219 -22.25 3.69 -0.62
CA ARG A 219 -23.34 3.02 -1.35
C ARG A 219 -24.04 3.95 -2.34
N ALA A 220 -24.33 5.18 -1.91
CA ALA A 220 -24.95 6.19 -2.77
C ALA A 220 -24.05 6.55 -3.96
N TYR A 221 -22.74 6.62 -3.74
CA TYR A 221 -21.76 6.86 -4.80
C TYR A 221 -21.68 5.69 -5.79
N ILE A 222 -21.63 4.45 -5.30
CA ILE A 222 -21.63 3.25 -6.13
C ILE A 222 -22.93 3.18 -6.97
N GLU A 223 -24.09 3.50 -6.38
CA GLU A 223 -25.36 3.59 -7.14
C GLU A 223 -25.29 4.61 -8.27
N MET A 224 -24.69 5.79 -8.00
CA MET A 224 -24.61 6.86 -8.97
C MET A 224 -23.60 6.60 -10.09
N THR A 225 -22.53 5.86 -9.82
CA THR A 225 -21.42 5.62 -10.74
C THR A 225 -21.43 4.16 -11.24
N HIS A 226 -20.97 3.22 -10.48
CA HIS A 226 -20.80 1.81 -10.86
C HIS A 226 -22.08 1.16 -11.38
N GLU A 227 -23.20 1.28 -10.66
CA GLU A 227 -24.51 0.76 -11.09
C GLU A 227 -25.03 1.41 -12.37
N ALA A 228 -24.67 2.69 -12.61
CA ALA A 228 -25.06 3.37 -13.84
C ALA A 228 -24.41 2.73 -15.08
N TYR A 229 -23.19 2.21 -14.97
CA TYR A 229 -22.54 1.44 -16.04
C TYR A 229 -23.09 0.03 -16.14
N TYR A 230 -23.15 -0.68 -15.00
CA TYR A 230 -23.63 -2.07 -14.97
C TYR A 230 -25.06 -2.21 -15.51
N GLY A 231 -25.96 -1.34 -15.06
CA GLY A 231 -27.35 -1.35 -15.52
C GLY A 231 -27.55 -1.14 -17.04
N ARG A 232 -26.51 -0.71 -17.76
CA ARG A 232 -26.56 -0.49 -19.21
C ARG A 232 -25.81 -1.54 -20.02
N MET A 233 -24.86 -2.23 -19.44
CA MET A 233 -24.02 -3.20 -20.16
C MET A 233 -23.56 -4.34 -19.24
N PRO A 234 -24.49 -5.04 -18.56
CA PRO A 234 -24.14 -6.09 -17.60
C PRO A 234 -23.36 -7.25 -18.24
N GLU A 235 -23.58 -7.49 -19.54
CA GLU A 235 -22.94 -8.56 -20.30
C GLU A 235 -21.44 -8.35 -20.51
N GLU A 236 -20.95 -7.12 -20.37
CA GLU A 236 -19.53 -6.77 -20.55
C GLU A 236 -18.72 -6.96 -19.26
N PHE A 237 -19.39 -6.95 -18.09
CA PHE A 237 -18.72 -7.15 -16.80
C PHE A 237 -18.28 -8.60 -16.59
N GLY A 238 -17.08 -8.78 -16.05
CA GLY A 238 -16.44 -10.09 -15.87
C GLY A 238 -15.91 -10.71 -17.16
N THR A 239 -16.12 -10.06 -18.31
CA THR A 239 -15.63 -10.52 -19.63
C THR A 239 -14.68 -9.49 -20.26
N THR A 240 -15.20 -8.38 -20.74
CA THR A 240 -14.46 -7.28 -21.34
C THR A 240 -14.06 -6.23 -20.28
N ILE A 241 -15.01 -5.87 -19.39
CA ILE A 241 -14.74 -5.02 -18.23
C ILE A 241 -14.32 -5.94 -17.08
N THR A 242 -13.02 -5.94 -16.75
CA THR A 242 -12.42 -6.89 -15.79
C THR A 242 -11.93 -6.25 -14.50
N GLY A 243 -12.00 -4.94 -14.40
CA GLY A 243 -11.56 -4.19 -13.22
C GLY A 243 -12.35 -2.91 -13.00
N THR A 244 -12.23 -2.38 -11.80
CA THR A 244 -12.64 -1.02 -11.45
C THR A 244 -11.43 -0.25 -10.93
N PHE A 245 -11.38 1.04 -11.18
CA PHE A 245 -10.29 1.91 -10.77
C PHE A 245 -10.88 3.16 -10.11
N PHE A 246 -10.48 3.42 -8.88
CA PHE A 246 -10.73 4.67 -8.17
C PHE A 246 -9.44 5.48 -8.02
N ASP A 247 -9.56 6.79 -7.98
CA ASP A 247 -8.46 7.74 -8.07
C ASP A 247 -8.50 8.73 -6.90
N GLU A 248 -7.43 8.78 -6.11
CA GLU A 248 -7.16 9.78 -5.07
C GLU A 248 -8.28 10.07 -4.04
N PRO A 249 -9.12 9.11 -3.60
CA PRO A 249 -10.01 9.37 -2.46
C PRO A 249 -9.15 9.69 -1.24
N THR A 250 -9.40 10.81 -0.57
CA THR A 250 -8.47 11.28 0.45
C THR A 250 -9.15 11.99 1.60
N LEU A 251 -8.58 11.79 2.81
CA LEU A 251 -9.06 12.43 4.04
C LEU A 251 -8.37 13.79 4.32
N TYR A 252 -7.31 14.16 3.60
CA TYR A 252 -6.60 15.41 3.87
C TYR A 252 -7.38 16.65 3.42
N ARG A 253 -8.31 16.52 2.47
CA ARG A 253 -9.10 17.65 1.94
C ARG A 253 -9.89 18.38 3.03
N ALA A 254 -10.41 17.66 4.01
CA ALA A 254 -11.04 18.23 5.20
C ALA A 254 -9.99 18.76 6.22
N GLU A 255 -8.97 19.43 5.75
CA GLU A 255 -7.82 19.90 6.53
C GLU A 255 -7.15 18.79 7.37
N GLY A 256 -7.18 17.54 6.88
CA GLY A 256 -6.73 16.36 7.61
C GLY A 256 -7.62 15.94 8.79
N ARG A 257 -8.74 16.64 9.00
CA ARG A 257 -9.67 16.44 10.11
C ARG A 257 -10.98 15.77 9.70
N CYS A 258 -10.98 15.04 8.57
CA CYS A 258 -12.15 14.29 8.10
C CYS A 258 -12.78 13.49 9.24
N TRP A 259 -14.10 13.64 9.41
CA TRP A 259 -14.88 13.05 10.50
C TRP A 259 -16.29 12.73 10.05
N THR A 260 -17.00 11.86 10.79
CA THR A 260 -18.39 11.50 10.47
C THR A 260 -19.28 11.56 11.72
N PRO A 261 -20.56 11.94 11.60
CA PRO A 261 -21.48 12.00 12.74
C PRO A 261 -21.69 10.68 13.48
N SER A 262 -21.53 9.54 12.81
CA SER A 262 -21.69 8.20 13.41
C SER A 262 -20.52 7.78 14.31
N PHE A 263 -19.42 8.56 14.35
CA PHE A 263 -18.18 8.16 15.01
C PHE A 263 -18.37 7.73 16.47
N ASN A 264 -19.17 8.46 17.26
CA ASN A 264 -19.38 8.14 18.68
C ASN A 264 -20.08 6.79 18.87
N ASP A 265 -21.08 6.48 18.05
CA ASP A 265 -21.81 5.22 18.10
C ASP A 265 -20.89 4.05 17.68
N ASP A 266 -20.09 4.27 16.66
CA ASP A 266 -19.10 3.30 16.19
C ASP A 266 -18.02 3.05 17.25
N PHE A 267 -17.59 4.12 17.94
CA PHE A 267 -16.62 4.01 19.03
C PHE A 267 -17.16 3.21 20.22
N VAL A 268 -18.40 3.50 20.65
CA VAL A 268 -19.06 2.73 21.73
C VAL A 268 -19.20 1.26 21.31
N ARG A 269 -19.50 0.99 20.06
CA ARG A 269 -19.63 -0.38 19.53
C ARG A 269 -18.29 -1.12 19.53
N ALA A 270 -17.20 -0.43 19.20
CA ALA A 270 -15.85 -1.01 19.10
C ALA A 270 -15.18 -1.16 20.48
N TYR A 271 -15.34 -0.19 21.38
CA TYR A 271 -14.58 -0.11 22.64
C TYR A 271 -15.43 -0.24 23.91
N GLY A 272 -16.77 -0.26 23.80
CA GLY A 272 -17.68 -0.40 24.94
C GLY A 272 -17.80 0.83 25.85
N SER A 273 -17.24 1.98 25.46
CA SER A 273 -17.23 3.21 26.23
C SER A 273 -17.36 4.44 25.35
N SER A 274 -17.85 5.57 25.91
CA SER A 274 -17.94 6.83 25.16
C SER A 274 -16.57 7.43 24.87
N PRO A 275 -16.34 8.00 23.68
CA PRO A 275 -15.11 8.72 23.34
C PRO A 275 -15.08 10.15 23.89
N THR A 276 -16.13 10.65 24.52
CA THR A 276 -16.29 12.08 24.90
C THR A 276 -15.05 12.66 25.55
N LEU A 277 -14.53 12.03 26.59
CA LEU A 277 -13.34 12.49 27.32
C LEU A 277 -12.03 12.34 26.53
N LEU A 278 -12.04 11.66 25.38
CA LEU A 278 -10.85 11.46 24.53
C LEU A 278 -10.69 12.55 23.47
N TYR A 279 -11.75 13.25 23.10
CA TYR A 279 -11.70 14.28 22.05
C TYR A 279 -10.59 15.33 22.24
N PRO A 280 -10.31 15.83 23.47
CA PRO A 280 -9.20 16.76 23.67
C PRO A 280 -7.83 16.21 23.21
N ALA A 281 -7.64 14.88 23.25
CA ALA A 281 -6.38 14.25 22.81
C ALA A 281 -6.04 14.53 21.35
N LEU A 282 -7.05 14.78 20.50
CA LEU A 282 -6.84 15.07 19.08
C LEU A 282 -6.08 16.40 18.86
N TRP A 283 -6.05 17.31 19.85
CA TRP A 283 -5.31 18.58 19.79
C TRP A 283 -4.24 18.70 20.89
N TYR A 284 -4.48 18.13 22.08
CA TYR A 284 -3.70 18.38 23.29
C TYR A 284 -3.11 17.10 23.86
N ASP A 285 -2.13 17.29 24.71
CA ASP A 285 -1.73 16.27 25.68
C ASP A 285 -2.78 16.23 26.80
N ILE A 286 -3.32 15.06 27.06
CA ILE A 286 -4.32 14.79 28.11
C ILE A 286 -3.75 13.95 29.26
N GLY A 287 -2.42 13.89 29.38
CA GLY A 287 -1.70 13.11 30.38
C GLY A 287 -1.27 11.71 29.89
N PRO A 288 -1.07 10.75 30.81
CA PRO A 288 -0.51 9.44 30.46
C PRO A 288 -1.30 8.66 29.39
N GLU A 289 -2.58 8.86 29.29
CA GLU A 289 -3.47 8.18 28.34
C GLU A 289 -3.50 8.82 26.93
N THR A 290 -2.74 9.89 26.67
CA THR A 290 -2.74 10.58 25.38
C THR A 290 -2.46 9.63 24.20
N ALA A 291 -1.45 8.77 24.35
CA ALA A 291 -1.05 7.84 23.28
C ALA A 291 -2.16 6.84 22.95
N SER A 292 -2.71 6.18 23.97
CA SER A 292 -3.78 5.19 23.78
C SER A 292 -5.09 5.84 23.32
N ALA A 293 -5.43 7.04 23.81
CA ALA A 293 -6.59 7.78 23.36
C ALA A 293 -6.52 8.09 21.85
N ARG A 294 -5.40 8.64 21.38
CA ARG A 294 -5.17 8.91 19.95
C ARG A 294 -5.21 7.63 19.12
N ASN A 295 -4.56 6.56 19.58
CA ASN A 295 -4.62 5.29 18.89
C ASN A 295 -6.05 4.78 18.75
N ALA A 296 -6.86 4.78 19.79
CA ALA A 296 -8.26 4.34 19.72
C ALA A 296 -9.07 5.18 18.71
N MET A 297 -8.93 6.52 18.77
CA MET A 297 -9.67 7.45 17.90
C MET A 297 -9.24 7.29 16.43
N PHE A 298 -7.93 7.31 16.15
CA PHE A 298 -7.42 7.22 14.78
C PHE A 298 -7.49 5.83 14.19
N SER A 299 -7.36 4.75 14.99
CA SER A 299 -7.57 3.38 14.51
C SER A 299 -9.01 3.13 14.10
N LEU A 300 -10.00 3.64 14.86
CA LEU A 300 -11.39 3.54 14.45
C LEU A 300 -11.66 4.33 13.16
N ARG A 301 -11.14 5.55 13.06
CA ARG A 301 -11.29 6.34 11.82
C ARG A 301 -10.69 5.60 10.60
N ALA A 302 -9.54 4.94 10.78
CA ALA A 302 -8.93 4.15 9.73
C ALA A 302 -9.79 2.93 9.35
N GLU A 303 -10.40 2.26 10.32
CA GLU A 303 -11.33 1.15 10.05
C GLU A 303 -12.60 1.63 9.36
N GLN A 304 -13.18 2.76 9.78
CA GLN A 304 -14.34 3.36 9.11
C GLN A 304 -14.04 3.64 7.63
N TYR A 305 -12.89 4.26 7.34
CA TYR A 305 -12.49 4.53 5.96
C TYR A 305 -12.32 3.23 5.16
N ALA A 306 -11.54 2.28 5.65
CA ALA A 306 -11.29 1.01 4.97
C ALA A 306 -12.59 0.21 4.75
N ALA A 307 -13.49 0.21 5.73
CA ALA A 307 -14.76 -0.53 5.69
C ALA A 307 -15.87 0.17 4.89
N ALA A 308 -15.78 1.48 4.69
CA ALA A 308 -16.74 2.22 3.89
C ALA A 308 -16.41 2.11 2.39
N TYR A 309 -15.60 3.05 1.85
CA TYR A 309 -15.42 3.15 0.41
C TYR A 309 -14.61 1.99 -0.19
N PRO A 310 -13.37 1.68 0.21
CA PRO A 310 -12.57 0.63 -0.42
C PRO A 310 -13.23 -0.76 -0.33
N LYS A 311 -13.85 -1.07 0.82
CA LYS A 311 -14.53 -2.36 1.01
C LYS A 311 -15.74 -2.50 0.10
N LEU A 312 -16.63 -1.50 0.11
CA LEU A 312 -17.89 -1.59 -0.63
C LEU A 312 -17.67 -1.60 -2.15
N VAL A 313 -16.68 -0.82 -2.65
CA VAL A 313 -16.27 -0.90 -4.06
C VAL A 313 -15.71 -2.28 -4.41
N SER A 314 -14.89 -2.87 -3.53
CA SER A 314 -14.33 -4.20 -3.76
C SER A 314 -15.40 -5.31 -3.70
N GLU A 315 -16.34 -5.22 -2.77
CA GLU A 315 -17.46 -6.17 -2.68
C GLU A 315 -18.37 -6.07 -3.92
N TRP A 316 -18.68 -4.85 -4.34
CA TRP A 316 -19.44 -4.61 -5.57
C TRP A 316 -18.72 -5.20 -6.79
N SER A 317 -17.43 -4.88 -6.94
CA SER A 317 -16.62 -5.33 -8.06
C SER A 317 -16.60 -6.87 -8.16
N ARG A 318 -16.29 -7.56 -7.05
CA ARG A 318 -16.29 -9.03 -7.03
C ARG A 318 -17.66 -9.63 -7.35
N SER A 319 -18.75 -9.03 -6.86
CA SER A 319 -20.12 -9.51 -7.16
C SER A 319 -20.51 -9.35 -8.65
N HIS A 320 -19.76 -8.50 -9.39
CA HIS A 320 -19.96 -8.27 -10.82
C HIS A 320 -18.79 -8.83 -11.69
N GLY A 321 -17.99 -9.74 -11.13
CA GLY A 321 -16.94 -10.44 -11.86
C GLY A 321 -15.70 -9.59 -12.19
N THR A 322 -15.49 -8.48 -11.48
CA THR A 322 -14.36 -7.58 -11.65
C THR A 322 -13.49 -7.50 -10.38
N LEU A 323 -12.29 -6.94 -10.48
CA LEU A 323 -11.41 -6.67 -9.34
C LEU A 323 -11.27 -5.16 -9.13
N ALA A 324 -11.36 -4.73 -7.87
CA ALA A 324 -11.17 -3.33 -7.52
C ALA A 324 -9.68 -2.99 -7.36
N THR A 325 -9.25 -1.93 -8.04
CA THR A 325 -7.96 -1.29 -7.84
C THR A 325 -8.12 0.22 -7.69
N GLY A 326 -7.04 0.90 -7.40
CA GLY A 326 -6.96 2.33 -7.20
C GLY A 326 -5.90 2.66 -6.15
N HIS A 327 -5.66 3.92 -5.96
CA HIS A 327 -4.65 4.42 -5.03
C HIS A 327 -5.21 5.58 -4.20
N GLN A 328 -4.47 5.93 -3.14
CA GLN A 328 -4.78 7.09 -2.31
C GLN A 328 -4.09 8.33 -2.90
N ASP A 329 -4.34 9.50 -2.34
CA ASP A 329 -3.51 10.67 -2.61
C ASP A 329 -2.43 10.83 -1.53
N ASN A 330 -1.25 11.26 -1.93
CA ASN A 330 -0.12 11.52 -1.03
C ASN A 330 0.35 10.31 -0.22
N GLU A 331 0.47 9.14 -0.83
CA GLU A 331 0.93 7.91 -0.17
C GLU A 331 2.39 7.99 0.30
N GLU A 332 3.16 8.93 -0.23
CA GLU A 332 4.57 9.18 0.13
C GLU A 332 4.76 10.00 1.41
N ARG A 333 3.78 9.99 2.29
CA ARG A 333 3.90 10.63 3.60
C ARG A 333 4.40 9.66 4.66
N GLU A 334 5.38 10.11 5.44
CA GLU A 334 5.92 9.29 6.54
C GLU A 334 4.87 9.04 7.62
N ASN A 335 3.99 10.00 7.90
CA ASN A 335 2.84 9.82 8.76
C ASN A 335 1.55 9.97 7.95
N PRO A 336 0.85 8.89 7.61
CA PRO A 336 -0.32 8.93 6.75
C PRO A 336 -1.63 9.24 7.50
N VAL A 337 -1.60 9.44 8.82
CA VAL A 337 -2.81 9.54 9.66
C VAL A 337 -3.74 10.67 9.19
N GLY A 338 -3.20 11.81 8.74
CA GLY A 338 -3.99 12.92 8.22
C GLY A 338 -4.46 12.78 6.77
N THR A 339 -3.88 11.85 5.99
CA THR A 339 -4.12 11.72 4.54
C THR A 339 -4.94 10.49 4.19
N SER A 340 -4.48 9.31 4.55
CA SER A 340 -5.13 8.02 4.30
C SER A 340 -5.50 7.27 5.58
N ALA A 341 -5.48 7.94 6.73
CA ALA A 341 -5.70 7.42 8.08
C ALA A 341 -4.67 6.34 8.49
N ASP A 342 -4.48 5.33 7.69
CA ASP A 342 -3.50 4.25 7.80
C ASP A 342 -3.30 3.66 6.40
N LEU A 343 -2.17 3.96 5.77
CA LEU A 343 -1.94 3.61 4.37
C LEU A 343 -1.98 2.10 4.10
N MET A 344 -1.56 1.25 5.04
CA MET A 344 -1.69 -0.19 4.85
C MET A 344 -3.12 -0.68 5.09
N LYS A 345 -3.81 -0.12 6.09
CA LYS A 345 -5.16 -0.55 6.46
C LYS A 345 -6.22 -0.12 5.45
N CYS A 346 -6.06 1.01 4.77
CA CYS A 346 -7.00 1.43 3.72
C CYS A 346 -7.13 0.38 2.61
N PHE A 347 -6.10 -0.46 2.39
CA PHE A 347 -6.12 -1.56 1.42
C PHE A 347 -6.62 -2.91 1.98
N LYS A 348 -7.03 -2.96 3.25
CA LYS A 348 -7.42 -4.22 3.93
C LYS A 348 -8.45 -5.04 3.16
N TYR A 349 -9.39 -4.38 2.54
CA TYR A 349 -10.49 -5.01 1.82
C TYR A 349 -10.36 -4.91 0.29
N GLN A 350 -9.40 -4.11 -0.21
CA GLN A 350 -9.19 -3.91 -1.64
C GLN A 350 -8.54 -5.12 -2.29
N ASP A 351 -8.92 -5.41 -3.54
CA ASP A 351 -8.38 -6.56 -4.27
C ASP A 351 -6.93 -6.30 -4.71
N ILE A 352 -6.64 -5.10 -5.20
CA ILE A 352 -5.33 -4.72 -5.71
C ILE A 352 -4.91 -3.38 -5.07
N PRO A 353 -4.13 -3.39 -3.96
CA PRO A 353 -3.54 -2.18 -3.40
C PRO A 353 -2.74 -1.37 -4.42
N GLY A 354 -2.81 -0.04 -4.36
CA GLY A 354 -2.17 0.82 -5.34
C GLY A 354 -1.43 2.01 -4.76
N ILE A 355 -0.53 2.58 -5.57
CA ILE A 355 0.22 3.82 -5.30
C ILE A 355 0.34 4.64 -6.58
N ASP A 356 0.37 5.97 -6.45
CA ASP A 356 0.70 6.86 -7.55
C ASP A 356 2.21 7.19 -7.58
N LYS A 357 2.81 7.10 -8.77
CA LYS A 357 4.14 7.64 -9.05
C LYS A 357 4.02 8.80 -10.04
N ILE A 358 3.66 9.92 -9.49
CA ILE A 358 3.45 11.20 -10.17
C ILE A 358 4.74 12.05 -10.18
N GLY A 359 4.76 13.09 -11.00
CA GLY A 359 5.85 14.07 -11.10
C GLY A 359 6.03 14.95 -9.86
N GLY A 360 6.98 15.88 -9.96
CA GLY A 360 7.40 16.73 -8.85
C GLY A 360 8.36 16.04 -7.89
N ASP A 361 8.58 16.66 -6.74
CA ASP A 361 9.53 16.17 -5.70
C ASP A 361 8.88 15.11 -4.78
N ARG A 362 7.96 14.31 -5.30
CA ARG A 362 7.23 13.29 -4.56
C ARG A 362 8.02 11.96 -4.56
N PRO A 363 8.56 11.53 -3.39
CA PRO A 363 9.46 10.37 -3.31
C PRO A 363 8.71 9.03 -3.17
N ALA A 364 7.75 8.76 -4.05
CA ALA A 364 6.93 7.54 -4.01
C ALA A 364 7.79 6.25 -4.03
N GLU A 365 8.99 6.28 -4.62
CA GLU A 365 9.93 5.16 -4.65
C GLU A 365 10.37 4.68 -3.25
N ARG A 366 10.22 5.51 -2.22
CA ARG A 366 10.48 5.14 -0.82
C ARG A 366 9.32 4.39 -0.18
N PHE A 367 8.12 4.43 -0.80
CA PHE A 367 6.87 3.92 -0.26
C PHE A 367 6.28 2.73 -1.05
N TYR A 368 6.85 2.34 -2.19
CA TYR A 368 6.42 1.15 -2.94
C TYR A 368 6.34 -0.09 -2.04
N LYS A 369 7.32 -0.24 -1.10
CA LYS A 369 7.32 -1.37 -0.16
C LYS A 369 6.18 -1.31 0.85
N VAL A 370 5.65 -0.14 1.21
CA VAL A 370 4.49 -0.03 2.09
C VAL A 370 3.27 -0.64 1.40
N VAL A 371 3.01 -0.24 0.14
CA VAL A 371 1.85 -0.71 -0.63
C VAL A 371 1.98 -2.18 -1.04
N SER A 372 3.14 -2.61 -1.53
CA SER A 372 3.35 -4.03 -1.86
C SER A 372 3.30 -4.94 -0.61
N SER A 373 3.71 -4.41 0.55
CA SER A 373 3.57 -5.13 1.81
C SER A 373 2.12 -5.18 2.29
N ALA A 374 1.31 -4.16 2.02
CA ALA A 374 -0.13 -4.22 2.30
C ALA A 374 -0.77 -5.38 1.53
N ALA A 375 -0.41 -5.60 0.26
CA ALA A 375 -0.86 -6.78 -0.49
C ALA A 375 -0.51 -8.08 0.24
N VAL A 376 0.71 -8.24 0.73
CA VAL A 376 1.12 -9.44 1.49
C VAL A 376 0.36 -9.58 2.82
N ASN A 377 0.22 -8.48 3.58
CA ASN A 377 -0.48 -8.47 4.86
C ASN A 377 -1.96 -8.89 4.71
N TRP A 378 -2.62 -8.45 3.65
CA TRP A 378 -4.02 -8.73 3.39
C TRP A 378 -4.24 -9.90 2.41
N ASP A 379 -3.18 -10.69 2.16
CA ASP A 379 -3.20 -11.91 1.36
C ASP A 379 -3.66 -11.69 -0.09
N ARG A 380 -3.04 -10.71 -0.77
CA ARG A 380 -3.28 -10.35 -2.17
C ARG A 380 -2.05 -10.65 -3.02
N SER A 381 -2.26 -11.07 -4.26
CA SER A 381 -1.18 -11.40 -5.21
C SER A 381 -0.69 -10.20 -6.02
N LEU A 382 -1.51 -9.16 -6.15
CA LEU A 382 -1.24 -7.99 -6.97
C LEU A 382 -1.04 -6.73 -6.14
N ALA A 383 -0.13 -5.86 -6.59
CA ALA A 383 0.06 -4.50 -6.13
C ALA A 383 0.30 -3.60 -7.35
N MET A 384 -0.45 -2.52 -7.45
CA MET A 384 -0.50 -1.64 -8.61
C MET A 384 0.29 -0.35 -8.37
N SER A 385 0.78 0.26 -9.45
CA SER A 385 1.17 1.67 -9.48
C SER A 385 0.58 2.35 -10.71
N GLU A 386 -0.14 3.46 -10.52
CA GLU A 386 -0.29 4.47 -11.55
C GLU A 386 1.06 5.15 -11.72
N THR A 387 1.51 5.38 -12.95
CA THR A 387 2.91 5.77 -13.13
C THR A 387 3.10 6.70 -14.31
N TYR A 388 3.96 7.70 -14.10
CA TYR A 388 4.44 8.71 -15.04
C TYR A 388 3.60 9.99 -15.11
N GLY A 389 2.45 10.07 -14.44
CA GLY A 389 1.59 11.27 -14.46
C GLY A 389 2.35 12.55 -14.10
N ALA A 390 2.09 13.63 -14.82
CA ALA A 390 2.64 14.98 -14.59
C ALA A 390 4.19 15.07 -14.48
N MET A 391 4.93 14.09 -15.01
CA MET A 391 6.41 14.09 -15.01
C MET A 391 7.01 14.95 -16.14
N GLY A 392 6.18 15.50 -17.03
CA GLY A 392 6.68 16.07 -18.29
C GLY A 392 7.14 14.96 -19.25
N ASN A 393 7.85 15.34 -20.28
CA ASN A 393 8.48 14.38 -21.18
C ASN A 393 9.78 13.87 -20.57
N ILE A 394 9.82 12.59 -20.22
CA ILE A 394 10.97 11.93 -19.58
C ILE A 394 11.66 10.97 -20.56
N PRO A 395 13.00 10.81 -20.45
CA PRO A 395 13.73 9.90 -21.33
C PRO A 395 13.45 8.43 -21.01
N TRP A 396 13.70 7.55 -21.98
CA TRP A 396 13.51 6.11 -21.85
C TRP A 396 14.25 5.49 -20.66
N ASP A 397 15.47 5.93 -20.38
CA ASP A 397 16.23 5.45 -19.22
C ASP A 397 15.49 5.71 -17.90
N THR A 398 14.83 6.85 -17.76
CA THR A 398 14.01 7.15 -16.58
C THR A 398 12.76 6.28 -16.55
N ILE A 399 12.08 6.08 -17.68
CA ILE A 399 10.90 5.20 -17.80
C ILE A 399 11.24 3.78 -17.35
N TYR A 400 12.32 3.20 -17.88
CA TYR A 400 12.76 1.85 -17.48
C TYR A 400 13.21 1.78 -16.03
N ARG A 401 13.96 2.78 -15.54
CA ARG A 401 14.45 2.82 -14.15
C ARG A 401 13.32 2.82 -13.14
N ILE A 402 12.28 3.65 -13.36
CA ILE A 402 11.10 3.72 -12.49
C ILE A 402 10.39 2.35 -12.48
N ALA A 403 10.09 1.80 -13.64
CA ALA A 403 9.42 0.50 -13.73
C ALA A 403 10.22 -0.60 -13.01
N GLN A 404 11.51 -0.71 -13.27
CA GLN A 404 12.36 -1.74 -12.67
C GLN A 404 12.46 -1.60 -11.13
N ASP A 405 12.54 -0.37 -10.60
CA ASP A 405 12.54 -0.14 -9.14
C ASP A 405 11.20 -0.54 -8.50
N GLN A 406 10.08 -0.22 -9.14
CA GLN A 406 8.76 -0.62 -8.70
C GLN A 406 8.63 -2.15 -8.63
N TYR A 407 9.01 -2.84 -9.71
CA TYR A 407 8.93 -4.31 -9.76
C TYR A 407 9.88 -4.98 -8.76
N ALA A 408 11.07 -4.44 -8.55
CA ALA A 408 12.00 -4.96 -7.54
C ALA A 408 11.51 -4.74 -6.10
N LYS A 409 10.62 -3.78 -5.89
CA LYS A 409 10.01 -3.48 -4.59
C LYS A 409 8.60 -4.08 -4.43
N GLY A 410 8.19 -4.96 -5.35
CA GLY A 410 6.98 -5.78 -5.21
C GLY A 410 5.73 -5.21 -5.86
N ILE A 411 5.79 -4.05 -6.52
CA ILE A 411 4.74 -3.63 -7.45
C ILE A 411 4.81 -4.57 -8.67
N ASN A 412 3.68 -5.11 -9.11
CA ASN A 412 3.65 -6.06 -10.22
C ASN A 412 2.53 -5.77 -11.24
N MET A 413 1.87 -4.62 -11.11
CA MET A 413 0.88 -4.13 -12.06
C MET A 413 1.11 -2.64 -12.29
N LEU A 414 1.54 -2.28 -13.51
CA LEU A 414 1.80 -0.89 -13.87
C LEU A 414 0.65 -0.37 -14.74
N ILE A 415 0.06 0.75 -14.33
CA ILE A 415 -0.95 1.50 -15.09
C ILE A 415 -0.28 2.78 -15.60
N PRO A 416 0.13 2.82 -16.88
CA PRO A 416 0.79 4.01 -17.42
C PRO A 416 -0.16 5.21 -17.48
N HIS A 417 0.27 6.34 -16.99
CA HIS A 417 -0.36 7.64 -17.19
C HIS A 417 0.39 8.38 -18.29
N ALA A 418 -0.15 8.64 -19.50
CA ALA A 418 -1.42 8.15 -19.99
C ALA A 418 -1.47 8.18 -21.53
N VAL A 419 -2.53 7.70 -22.11
CA VAL A 419 -2.90 8.02 -23.49
C VAL A 419 -4.08 9.00 -23.48
N TRP A 420 -4.17 9.89 -24.49
CA TRP A 420 -5.16 10.98 -24.54
C TRP A 420 -5.99 10.86 -25.82
N TYR A 421 -7.29 11.11 -25.75
CA TYR A 421 -8.12 11.10 -26.95
C TYR A 421 -7.75 12.26 -27.88
N ASP A 422 -7.66 13.49 -27.34
CA ASP A 422 -7.07 14.63 -28.04
C ASP A 422 -5.62 14.87 -27.56
N ASP A 423 -4.65 14.40 -28.33
CA ASP A 423 -3.22 14.50 -28.06
C ASP A 423 -2.65 15.92 -28.29
N ARG A 424 -3.45 16.85 -28.79
CA ARG A 424 -3.09 18.26 -28.89
C ARG A 424 -3.38 19.06 -27.63
N ASN A 425 -4.20 18.48 -26.73
CA ASN A 425 -4.63 19.11 -25.48
C ASN A 425 -4.30 18.21 -24.28
N VAL A 426 -3.02 17.91 -24.11
CA VAL A 426 -2.51 17.08 -23.01
C VAL A 426 -2.27 17.94 -21.78
N THR A 427 -3.05 17.71 -20.71
CA THR A 427 -2.90 18.46 -19.46
C THR A 427 -1.71 17.95 -18.64
N PHE A 428 -1.51 16.65 -18.59
CA PHE A 428 -0.46 16.00 -17.78
C PHE A 428 0.44 15.15 -18.68
N LEU A 429 1.62 15.65 -18.99
CA LEU A 429 2.62 14.89 -19.75
C LEU A 429 3.26 13.80 -18.85
N PRO A 430 3.71 12.69 -19.46
CA PRO A 430 3.86 12.41 -20.88
C PRO A 430 2.57 11.88 -21.55
N GLU A 431 2.45 12.08 -22.85
CA GLU A 431 1.49 11.37 -23.71
C GLU A 431 2.17 10.11 -24.26
N LEU A 432 1.72 8.93 -23.83
CA LEU A 432 2.38 7.64 -24.06
C LEU A 432 1.73 6.88 -25.21
N SER A 433 1.72 7.45 -26.42
CA SER A 433 1.18 6.76 -27.58
C SER A 433 2.10 6.79 -28.81
N HIS A 434 1.69 6.02 -29.81
CA HIS A 434 2.36 5.99 -31.12
C HIS A 434 2.29 7.32 -31.89
N ARG A 435 1.50 8.27 -31.45
CA ARG A 435 1.38 9.60 -32.05
C ARG A 435 2.47 10.54 -31.55
N ASN A 436 2.97 10.30 -30.33
CA ASN A 436 4.06 11.10 -29.76
C ASN A 436 5.42 10.69 -30.34
N PRO A 437 6.12 11.60 -31.04
CA PRO A 437 7.42 11.31 -31.65
C PRO A 437 8.50 10.83 -30.66
N LEU A 438 8.40 11.20 -29.38
CA LEU A 438 9.38 10.81 -28.35
C LEU A 438 9.26 9.34 -27.93
N TYR A 439 8.05 8.78 -28.03
CA TYR A 439 7.78 7.44 -27.49
C TYR A 439 7.36 6.38 -28.52
N ARG A 440 6.86 6.80 -29.70
CA ARG A 440 6.28 5.90 -30.69
C ARG A 440 7.16 4.72 -31.11
N ASP A 441 8.47 4.90 -31.14
CA ASP A 441 9.40 3.90 -31.63
C ASP A 441 9.85 2.90 -30.55
N GLY A 442 9.60 3.18 -29.26
CA GLY A 442 9.99 2.33 -28.13
C GLY A 442 8.84 1.72 -27.33
N LEU A 443 7.60 2.23 -27.47
CA LEU A 443 6.48 1.83 -26.59
C LEU A 443 6.13 0.34 -26.71
N TYR A 444 6.12 -0.21 -27.92
CA TYR A 444 5.80 -1.63 -28.11
C TYR A 444 6.82 -2.53 -27.41
N GLU A 445 8.08 -2.17 -27.49
CA GLU A 445 9.18 -2.89 -26.82
C GLU A 445 9.07 -2.77 -25.30
N PHE A 446 8.85 -1.56 -24.79
CA PHE A 446 8.66 -1.31 -23.37
C PHE A 446 7.45 -2.06 -22.81
N ASN A 447 6.31 -2.01 -23.46
CA ASN A 447 5.11 -2.72 -23.03
C ASN A 447 5.25 -4.26 -23.16
N THR A 448 6.09 -4.72 -24.09
CA THR A 448 6.47 -6.14 -24.15
C THR A 448 7.39 -6.52 -23.00
N PHE A 449 8.35 -5.65 -22.63
CA PHE A 449 9.20 -5.83 -21.46
C PHE A 449 8.35 -5.92 -20.18
N LEU A 450 7.40 -5.00 -19.96
CA LEU A 450 6.47 -5.05 -18.82
C LEU A 450 5.64 -6.34 -18.83
N GLY A 451 5.13 -6.74 -19.99
CA GLY A 451 4.40 -7.99 -20.13
C GLY A 451 5.23 -9.21 -19.69
N ARG A 452 6.52 -9.24 -20.03
CA ARG A 452 7.44 -10.32 -19.60
C ARG A 452 7.68 -10.31 -18.09
N LEU A 453 7.78 -9.14 -17.45
CA LEU A 453 7.82 -9.03 -15.99
C LEU A 453 6.54 -9.62 -15.39
N ASN A 454 5.39 -9.24 -15.93
CA ASN A 454 4.08 -9.67 -15.43
C ASN A 454 3.87 -11.18 -15.53
N VAL A 455 4.32 -11.84 -16.60
CA VAL A 455 4.24 -13.31 -16.75
C VAL A 455 4.85 -14.04 -15.56
N LEU A 456 5.94 -13.55 -14.99
CA LEU A 456 6.63 -14.19 -13.88
C LEU A 456 6.20 -13.64 -12.50
N LEU A 457 5.59 -12.44 -12.43
CA LEU A 457 5.37 -11.74 -11.17
C LEU A 457 3.90 -11.54 -10.82
N GLN A 458 2.95 -11.67 -11.76
CA GLN A 458 1.50 -11.56 -11.53
C GLN A 458 0.78 -12.89 -11.28
N ASN A 459 1.47 -13.99 -11.45
CA ASN A 459 0.94 -15.32 -11.13
C ASN A 459 0.83 -15.53 -9.61
N ASP A 460 0.26 -16.64 -9.16
CA ASP A 460 0.11 -16.98 -7.73
C ASP A 460 1.44 -17.28 -7.01
N ALA A 461 2.56 -16.77 -7.54
CA ALA A 461 3.85 -16.86 -6.87
C ALA A 461 3.84 -16.01 -5.60
N ARG A 462 4.07 -16.65 -4.46
CA ARG A 462 4.22 -15.93 -3.19
C ARG A 462 5.57 -15.21 -3.12
N LEU A 463 5.57 -14.05 -2.48
CA LEU A 463 6.82 -13.40 -2.09
C LEU A 463 7.58 -14.28 -1.08
N ALA A 464 8.89 -14.37 -1.21
CA ALA A 464 9.74 -15.08 -0.28
C ALA A 464 10.79 -14.13 0.30
N THR A 465 10.61 -13.70 1.54
CA THR A 465 11.58 -12.88 2.27
C THR A 465 11.84 -13.43 3.66
N ASP A 466 13.01 -13.14 4.21
CA ASP A 466 13.39 -13.50 5.57
C ASP A 466 13.08 -12.40 6.60
N ILE A 467 12.81 -11.17 6.14
CA ILE A 467 12.80 -9.97 6.97
C ILE A 467 11.41 -9.34 6.98
N ALA A 468 10.90 -9.06 8.17
CA ALA A 468 9.82 -8.11 8.36
C ALA A 468 10.34 -6.84 9.05
N VAL A 469 9.74 -5.72 8.72
CA VAL A 469 9.89 -4.43 9.42
C VAL A 469 8.51 -4.07 9.98
N LEU A 470 8.38 -3.90 11.29
CA LEU A 470 7.10 -3.49 11.89
C LEU A 470 6.68 -2.14 11.30
N TYR A 471 5.44 -2.03 10.83
CA TYR A 471 4.89 -0.75 10.37
C TYR A 471 4.46 0.07 11.60
N PRO A 472 5.10 1.21 11.92
CA PRO A 472 4.96 1.85 13.23
C PRO A 472 3.72 2.75 13.32
N ILE A 473 2.57 2.30 12.78
CA ILE A 473 1.33 3.11 12.72
C ILE A 473 0.84 3.53 14.11
N GLU A 474 1.04 2.69 15.13
CA GLU A 474 0.63 3.01 16.50
C GLU A 474 1.41 4.20 17.07
N THR A 475 2.70 4.31 16.74
CA THR A 475 3.52 5.50 17.06
C THR A 475 3.11 6.71 16.25
N MET A 476 2.76 6.52 14.96
CA MET A 476 2.27 7.61 14.10
C MET A 476 0.95 8.19 14.62
N GLN A 477 0.00 7.33 14.99
CA GLN A 477 -1.29 7.73 15.56
C GLN A 477 -1.12 8.45 16.90
N ALA A 478 -0.27 7.91 17.79
CA ALA A 478 0.01 8.54 19.09
C ALA A 478 0.64 9.92 18.94
N GLY A 479 1.48 10.11 17.94
CA GLY A 479 2.15 11.39 17.65
C GLY A 479 1.31 12.38 16.83
N HIS A 480 0.23 11.93 16.19
CA HIS A 480 -0.60 12.77 15.33
C HIS A 480 -1.48 13.71 16.15
N ARG A 481 -1.57 14.97 15.70
CA ARG A 481 -2.51 15.99 16.23
C ARG A 481 -3.07 16.79 15.06
N PHE A 482 -4.30 17.27 15.19
CA PHE A 482 -4.95 18.04 14.14
C PHE A 482 -4.32 19.43 13.89
N ASP A 483 -3.52 19.94 14.81
CA ASP A 483 -2.76 21.18 14.70
C ASP A 483 -1.24 20.97 14.93
N GLY A 484 -0.77 19.75 14.77
CA GLY A 484 0.64 19.40 14.99
C GLY A 484 1.57 19.93 13.90
N PRO A 485 2.89 19.91 14.14
CA PRO A 485 3.89 20.34 13.16
C PRO A 485 3.85 19.43 11.93
N LEU A 486 3.85 20.05 10.76
CA LEU A 486 3.81 19.33 9.48
C LEU A 486 5.17 18.71 9.13
N THR A 487 5.15 17.64 8.33
CA THR A 487 6.32 17.09 7.62
C THR A 487 6.75 18.03 6.50
N ALA A 488 7.79 17.66 5.75
CA ALA A 488 8.21 18.38 4.55
C ALA A 488 7.12 18.43 3.48
N TYR A 489 6.15 17.49 3.52
CA TYR A 489 4.96 17.46 2.66
C TYR A 489 3.77 17.99 3.45
N GLU A 490 2.95 18.82 2.83
CA GLU A 490 1.74 19.38 3.44
C GLU A 490 0.78 18.27 3.91
N GLY A 491 0.14 18.52 5.06
CA GLY A 491 -0.92 17.65 5.61
C GLY A 491 -0.46 16.48 6.49
N GLY A 492 0.83 16.12 6.51
CA GLY A 492 1.36 15.11 7.43
C GLY A 492 1.93 15.73 8.70
N VAL A 493 1.66 15.15 9.87
CA VAL A 493 2.25 15.58 11.15
C VAL A 493 3.57 14.88 11.37
N ARG A 494 4.62 15.66 11.64
CA ARG A 494 5.93 15.10 11.98
C ARG A 494 5.88 14.39 13.34
N VAL A 495 6.26 13.12 13.34
CA VAL A 495 6.54 12.37 14.56
C VAL A 495 8.07 12.28 14.73
N PRO A 496 8.62 12.72 15.86
CA PRO A 496 10.07 12.73 16.07
C PRO A 496 10.70 11.33 15.95
N ASP A 497 11.92 11.30 15.43
CA ASP A 497 12.80 10.13 15.40
C ASP A 497 12.27 8.92 14.58
N MET A 498 11.22 9.09 13.78
CA MET A 498 10.76 8.02 12.88
C MET A 498 11.84 7.64 11.87
N ASP A 499 12.09 6.33 11.71
CA ASP A 499 13.15 5.83 10.84
C ASP A 499 12.73 4.64 9.94
N TYR A 500 11.45 4.24 9.96
CA TYR A 500 10.99 3.04 9.23
C TYR A 500 11.26 3.12 7.72
N VAL A 501 11.04 4.29 7.10
CA VAL A 501 11.32 4.52 5.68
C VAL A 501 12.81 4.44 5.40
N GLN A 502 13.64 5.07 6.24
CA GLN A 502 15.09 5.06 6.12
C GLN A 502 15.67 3.65 6.31
N VAL A 503 15.15 2.89 7.28
CA VAL A 503 15.50 1.47 7.50
C VAL A 503 15.13 0.66 6.24
N GLY A 504 13.92 0.81 5.73
CA GLY A 504 13.48 0.15 4.50
C GLY A 504 14.36 0.46 3.30
N CYS A 505 14.68 1.73 3.05
CA CYS A 505 15.59 2.15 1.98
C CYS A 505 17.00 1.58 2.16
N ARG A 506 17.53 1.51 3.39
CA ARG A 506 18.84 0.89 3.64
C ARG A 506 18.83 -0.60 3.32
N LEU A 507 17.75 -1.31 3.67
CA LEU A 507 17.60 -2.73 3.36
C LEU A 507 17.59 -2.97 1.84
N THR A 508 16.69 -2.30 1.10
CA THR A 508 16.54 -2.54 -0.35
C THR A 508 17.65 -1.91 -1.17
N ASP A 509 17.99 -0.63 -0.88
CA ASP A 509 18.78 0.18 -1.80
C ASP A 509 20.27 0.07 -1.53
N ARG A 510 20.67 -0.28 -0.30
CA ARG A 510 22.09 -0.32 0.12
C ARG A 510 22.55 -1.73 0.45
N LEU A 511 21.70 -2.61 0.95
CA LEU A 511 22.06 -3.96 1.35
C LEU A 511 21.55 -5.03 0.37
N GLY A 512 20.67 -4.68 -0.57
CA GLY A 512 20.05 -5.65 -1.48
C GLY A 512 19.29 -6.74 -0.72
N ARG A 513 18.58 -6.33 0.35
CA ARG A 513 17.74 -7.21 1.18
C ARG A 513 16.29 -6.87 0.97
N ASP A 514 15.52 -7.82 0.47
CA ASP A 514 14.07 -7.68 0.40
C ASP A 514 13.43 -7.91 1.77
N PHE A 515 12.29 -7.26 2.02
CA PHE A 515 11.54 -7.33 3.26
C PHE A 515 10.06 -7.04 3.02
N ILE A 516 9.23 -7.27 4.03
CA ILE A 516 7.86 -6.75 4.10
C ILE A 516 7.71 -5.82 5.30
N TYR A 517 6.92 -4.76 5.15
CA TYR A 517 6.34 -4.11 6.33
C TYR A 517 5.25 -5.02 6.90
N LEU A 518 5.27 -5.23 8.21
CA LEU A 518 4.28 -6.03 8.91
C LEU A 518 3.38 -5.11 9.74
N HIS A 519 2.09 -5.10 9.41
CA HIS A 519 1.11 -4.29 10.12
C HIS A 519 0.88 -4.83 11.53
N PRO A 520 0.77 -3.97 12.59
CA PRO A 520 0.57 -4.43 13.97
C PRO A 520 -0.67 -5.30 14.15
N GLU A 521 -1.79 -4.98 13.49
CA GLU A 521 -3.01 -5.79 13.52
C GLU A 521 -2.76 -7.21 12.99
N VAL A 522 -1.96 -7.35 11.93
CA VAL A 522 -1.62 -8.67 11.37
C VAL A 522 -0.65 -9.41 12.29
N LEU A 523 0.34 -8.71 12.85
CA LEU A 523 1.27 -9.27 13.83
C LEU A 523 0.50 -9.83 15.05
N ALA A 524 -0.45 -9.08 15.59
CA ALA A 524 -1.25 -9.50 16.76
C ALA A 524 -2.26 -10.62 16.43
N SER A 525 -2.71 -10.74 15.20
CA SER A 525 -3.76 -11.68 14.77
C SER A 525 -3.38 -13.15 14.90
N GLU A 526 -4.40 -14.04 14.85
CA GLU A 526 -4.22 -15.50 14.82
C GLU A 526 -3.50 -15.98 13.55
N ARG A 527 -3.54 -15.23 12.45
CA ARG A 527 -2.79 -15.53 11.22
C ARG A 527 -1.27 -15.51 11.42
N THR A 528 -0.79 -14.86 12.48
CA THR A 528 0.63 -14.79 12.80
C THR A 528 0.94 -15.71 13.97
N SER A 529 1.80 -16.70 13.74
CA SER A 529 2.24 -17.68 14.74
C SER A 529 3.77 -17.74 14.86
N VAL A 530 4.25 -18.31 15.95
CA VAL A 530 5.69 -18.48 16.20
C VAL A 530 6.01 -19.97 16.25
N ALA A 531 6.87 -20.45 15.35
CA ALA A 531 7.30 -21.84 15.33
C ALA A 531 8.72 -21.99 14.76
N LYS A 532 9.52 -22.90 15.31
CA LYS A 532 10.84 -23.30 14.80
C LYS A 532 11.75 -22.10 14.48
N ARG A 533 11.82 -21.11 15.37
CA ARG A 533 12.62 -19.88 15.22
C ARG A 533 12.15 -18.98 14.07
N ARG A 534 10.89 -19.10 13.68
CA ARG A 534 10.27 -18.32 12.61
C ARG A 534 9.03 -17.61 13.11
N LEU A 535 8.80 -16.44 12.59
CA LEU A 535 7.51 -15.78 12.61
C LEU A 535 6.79 -16.17 11.32
N LEU A 536 5.68 -16.90 11.46
CA LEU A 536 4.90 -17.42 10.35
C LEU A 536 3.67 -16.56 10.17
N LEU A 537 3.44 -16.09 8.96
CA LEU A 537 2.21 -15.45 8.54
C LEU A 537 1.45 -16.42 7.63
N GLU A 538 0.25 -16.81 8.04
CA GLU A 538 -0.62 -17.69 7.28
C GLU A 538 -1.41 -16.91 6.21
N GLY A 539 -1.60 -17.50 5.05
CA GLY A 539 -2.35 -16.96 3.92
C GLY A 539 -2.51 -18.00 2.83
N GLU A 540 -3.50 -17.83 1.98
CA GLU A 540 -3.73 -18.67 0.80
C GLU A 540 -2.74 -18.31 -0.31
N HIS A 541 -2.54 -17.01 -0.56
CA HIS A 541 -1.73 -16.47 -1.65
C HIS A 541 -0.32 -16.06 -1.22
N GLN A 542 -0.18 -15.45 -0.03
CA GLN A 542 1.07 -14.83 0.42
C GLN A 542 1.54 -15.32 1.82
N PRO A 543 1.59 -16.64 2.09
CA PRO A 543 2.14 -17.11 3.36
C PRO A 543 3.61 -16.76 3.50
N GLN A 544 4.05 -16.31 4.69
CA GLN A 544 5.43 -15.91 4.95
C GLN A 544 6.07 -16.74 6.07
N SER A 545 7.41 -16.84 6.02
CA SER A 545 8.22 -17.51 7.02
C SER A 545 9.47 -16.67 7.33
N LEU A 546 9.33 -15.77 8.29
CA LEU A 546 10.28 -14.71 8.58
C LEU A 546 11.30 -15.14 9.64
N ARG A 547 12.56 -14.77 9.48
CA ARG A 547 13.67 -15.05 10.40
C ARG A 547 13.97 -13.89 11.31
N THR A 548 13.79 -12.69 10.78
CA THR A 548 14.15 -11.43 11.43
C THR A 548 12.96 -10.50 11.44
N LEU A 549 12.71 -9.92 12.61
CA LEU A 549 11.78 -8.80 12.76
C LEU A 549 12.57 -7.56 13.16
N VAL A 550 12.51 -6.52 12.34
CA VAL A 550 13.02 -5.19 12.68
C VAL A 550 11.86 -4.38 13.24
N VAL A 551 12.01 -3.85 14.44
CA VAL A 551 11.09 -2.90 15.07
C VAL A 551 11.74 -1.52 14.94
N PRO A 552 11.34 -0.71 13.95
CA PRO A 552 11.90 0.62 13.76
C PRO A 552 11.51 1.53 14.91
N SER A 553 12.06 2.73 14.97
CA SER A 553 11.74 3.71 16.01
C SER A 553 10.23 3.71 16.36
N SER A 554 9.88 3.10 17.47
CA SER A 554 8.50 2.89 17.91
C SER A 554 8.39 3.21 19.39
N GLU A 555 7.90 4.40 19.71
CA GLU A 555 7.62 4.77 21.12
C GLU A 555 6.39 4.06 21.65
N VAL A 556 5.41 3.84 20.78
CA VAL A 556 4.12 3.23 21.10
C VAL A 556 3.93 1.95 20.30
N VAL A 557 3.62 0.87 21.00
CA VAL A 557 3.29 -0.43 20.42
C VAL A 557 2.17 -1.08 21.24
N SER A 558 1.36 -1.95 20.63
CA SER A 558 0.40 -2.74 21.39
C SER A 558 1.12 -3.75 22.32
N ALA A 559 0.63 -3.90 23.53
CA ALA A 559 1.17 -4.86 24.47
C ALA A 559 0.99 -6.30 23.95
N GLU A 560 -0.09 -6.56 23.20
CA GLU A 560 -0.32 -7.84 22.53
C GLU A 560 0.70 -8.11 21.41
N GLY A 561 0.95 -7.12 20.53
CA GLY A 561 1.97 -7.21 19.49
C GLY A 561 3.37 -7.43 20.09
N LEU A 562 3.70 -6.68 21.15
CA LEU A 562 4.98 -6.84 21.85
C LEU A 562 5.11 -8.21 22.55
N ALA A 563 4.02 -8.78 23.06
CA ALA A 563 4.03 -10.14 23.60
C ALA A 563 4.40 -11.17 22.54
N LYS A 564 3.91 -10.99 21.30
CA LYS A 564 4.25 -11.87 20.19
C LYS A 564 5.71 -11.68 19.72
N ILE A 565 6.23 -10.44 19.76
CA ILE A 565 7.65 -10.15 19.51
C ILE A 565 8.54 -10.83 20.55
N GLU A 566 8.20 -10.75 21.85
CA GLU A 566 8.92 -11.44 22.92
C GLU A 566 8.88 -12.95 22.72
N ALA A 567 7.74 -13.53 22.42
CA ALA A 567 7.59 -14.96 22.15
C ALA A 567 8.42 -15.42 20.94
N PHE A 568 8.53 -14.60 19.89
CA PHE A 568 9.38 -14.88 18.75
C PHE A 568 10.87 -14.89 19.14
N PHE A 569 11.34 -13.93 19.92
CA PHE A 569 12.69 -13.93 20.49
C PHE A 569 12.92 -15.17 21.33
N ASP A 570 12.00 -15.51 22.25
CA ASP A 570 12.11 -16.65 23.15
C ASP A 570 12.17 -17.99 22.41
N ALA A 571 11.46 -18.11 21.28
CA ALA A 571 11.52 -19.28 20.42
C ALA A 571 12.79 -19.38 19.56
N GLY A 572 13.72 -18.43 19.69
CA GLY A 572 14.99 -18.43 18.97
C GLY A 572 15.01 -17.55 17.71
N GLY A 573 14.04 -16.67 17.52
CA GLY A 573 13.99 -15.68 16.45
C GLY A 573 14.95 -14.52 16.65
N GLN A 574 15.15 -13.74 15.60
CA GLN A 574 15.98 -12.53 15.62
C GLN A 574 15.10 -11.28 15.63
N VAL A 575 15.32 -10.41 16.63
CA VAL A 575 14.62 -9.13 16.76
C VAL A 575 15.63 -7.99 16.80
N ILE A 576 15.38 -6.93 16.02
CA ILE A 576 16.25 -5.74 15.93
C ILE A 576 15.38 -4.52 16.19
N PHE A 577 15.67 -3.79 17.27
CA PHE A 577 15.08 -2.48 17.55
C PHE A 577 16.02 -1.39 17.06
N THR A 578 15.47 -0.31 16.46
CA THR A 578 16.27 0.83 15.99
C THR A 578 15.83 2.14 16.63
N THR A 579 16.75 3.07 16.78
CA THR A 579 16.60 4.49 17.16
C THR A 579 15.93 4.70 18.52
N ARG A 580 14.71 4.23 18.72
CA ARG A 580 13.93 4.38 19.98
C ARG A 580 13.25 3.08 20.36
N LEU A 581 13.34 2.72 21.63
CA LEU A 581 12.63 1.56 22.19
C LEU A 581 11.18 1.90 22.54
N PRO A 582 10.25 0.93 22.43
CA PRO A 582 8.90 1.07 22.96
C PRO A 582 8.87 1.39 24.46
N ALA A 583 8.06 2.36 24.85
CA ALA A 583 7.89 2.82 26.21
C ALA A 583 6.41 2.93 26.64
N ARG A 584 5.50 2.94 25.67
CA ARG A 584 4.06 3.12 25.90
C ARG A 584 3.26 2.08 25.12
N SER A 585 2.05 1.81 25.61
CA SER A 585 1.06 0.97 24.91
C SER A 585 0.08 1.79 24.09
N SER A 586 -0.33 1.24 22.95
CA SER A 586 -1.50 1.71 22.20
C SER A 586 -2.83 1.41 22.92
N GLU A 587 -2.82 0.44 23.87
CA GLU A 587 -3.98 0.10 24.68
C GLU A 587 -3.95 0.86 26.03
N PRO A 588 -5.12 1.29 26.53
CA PRO A 588 -5.20 2.02 27.79
C PRO A 588 -4.64 1.24 28.98
N GLY A 589 -3.81 1.90 29.81
CA GLY A 589 -3.34 1.37 31.09
C GLY A 589 -2.28 0.27 31.01
N ARG A 590 -1.73 -0.06 29.83
CA ARG A 590 -0.76 -1.15 29.64
C ARG A 590 0.70 -0.70 29.46
N ASP A 591 1.02 0.56 29.72
CA ASP A 591 2.39 1.11 29.58
C ASP A 591 3.41 0.34 30.42
N ALA A 592 3.04 -0.01 31.67
CA ALA A 592 3.92 -0.79 32.56
C ALA A 592 4.26 -2.17 32.01
N GLU A 593 3.33 -2.83 31.32
CA GLU A 593 3.56 -4.12 30.68
C GLU A 593 4.54 -3.99 29.52
N VAL A 594 4.42 -2.93 28.70
CA VAL A 594 5.37 -2.65 27.62
C VAL A 594 6.78 -2.44 28.18
N ALA A 595 6.92 -1.58 29.20
CA ALA A 595 8.21 -1.30 29.82
C ALA A 595 8.84 -2.57 30.43
N GLU A 596 8.05 -3.42 31.10
CA GLU A 596 8.52 -4.69 31.68
C GLU A 596 9.00 -5.66 30.61
N ARG A 597 8.26 -5.85 29.51
CA ARG A 597 8.66 -6.73 28.39
C ARG A 597 9.94 -6.26 27.72
N ILE A 598 10.07 -4.96 27.46
CA ILE A 598 11.29 -4.40 26.90
C ILE A 598 12.46 -4.59 27.86
N GLY A 599 12.29 -4.34 29.16
CA GLY A 599 13.32 -4.57 30.18
C GLY A 599 13.78 -6.04 30.30
N ARG A 600 12.84 -6.99 30.10
CA ARG A 600 13.19 -8.42 30.03
C ARG A 600 13.98 -8.78 28.78
N MET A 601 13.60 -8.26 27.63
CA MET A 601 14.30 -8.52 26.35
C MET A 601 15.65 -7.80 26.27
N LEU A 602 15.72 -6.54 26.69
CA LEU A 602 16.87 -5.64 26.55
C LEU A 602 17.24 -5.03 27.93
N PRO A 603 17.83 -5.83 28.85
CA PRO A 603 18.18 -5.33 30.17
C PRO A 603 19.23 -4.23 30.08
N GLU A 604 19.01 -3.12 30.79
CA GLU A 604 19.89 -1.95 30.82
C GLU A 604 21.35 -2.30 31.21
N ALA A 605 21.52 -3.30 32.06
CA ALA A 605 22.84 -3.81 32.46
C ALA A 605 23.67 -4.37 31.28
N SER A 606 23.05 -4.62 30.13
CA SER A 606 23.71 -5.11 28.91
C SER A 606 24.03 -3.98 27.91
N ARG A 607 23.77 -2.72 28.25
CA ARG A 607 24.03 -1.56 27.38
C ARG A 607 25.54 -1.32 27.21
N GLN A 608 25.94 -1.19 25.96
CA GLN A 608 27.30 -0.88 25.55
C GLN A 608 27.57 0.64 25.60
N PRO A 609 28.86 1.08 25.54
CA PRO A 609 29.21 2.50 25.54
C PRO A 609 28.61 3.31 24.38
N ASP A 610 28.35 2.69 23.24
CA ASP A 610 27.69 3.30 22.07
C ASP A 610 26.14 3.34 22.20
N GLY A 611 25.61 2.90 23.34
CA GLY A 611 24.20 2.85 23.62
C GLY A 611 23.49 1.61 23.08
N SER A 612 24.17 0.76 22.31
CA SER A 612 23.60 -0.48 21.80
C SER A 612 23.40 -1.53 22.90
N ILE A 613 22.48 -2.46 22.68
CA ILE A 613 22.26 -3.61 23.55
C ILE A 613 22.18 -4.85 22.68
N VAL A 614 22.87 -5.93 23.07
CA VAL A 614 22.79 -7.24 22.42
C VAL A 614 22.57 -8.31 23.46
N ARG A 615 21.53 -9.13 23.28
CA ARG A 615 21.26 -10.28 24.13
C ARG A 615 20.98 -11.52 23.29
N ARG A 616 21.46 -12.67 23.77
CA ARG A 616 21.14 -13.98 23.20
C ARG A 616 20.47 -14.86 24.24
N ASN A 617 19.47 -15.62 23.85
CA ASN A 617 18.84 -16.61 24.72
C ASN A 617 19.39 -18.04 24.46
N ARG A 618 18.97 -19.00 25.29
CA ARG A 618 19.42 -20.38 25.19
C ARG A 618 18.91 -21.11 23.95
N GLN A 619 17.80 -20.67 23.38
CA GLN A 619 17.18 -21.20 22.15
C GLN A 619 17.88 -20.69 20.88
N GLY A 620 18.87 -19.77 21.03
CA GLY A 620 19.62 -19.15 19.94
C GLY A 620 18.97 -17.89 19.38
N GLY A 621 17.91 -17.39 20.02
CA GLY A 621 17.31 -16.09 19.69
C GLY A 621 18.26 -14.95 20.00
N THR A 622 18.20 -13.91 19.16
CA THR A 622 19.00 -12.69 19.34
C THR A 622 18.07 -11.49 19.35
N VAL A 623 18.22 -10.63 20.35
CA VAL A 623 17.61 -9.30 20.34
C VAL A 623 18.72 -8.24 20.37
N ARG A 624 18.57 -7.22 19.51
CA ARG A 624 19.52 -6.08 19.42
C ARG A 624 18.77 -4.78 19.52
N PHE A 625 19.38 -3.78 20.15
CA PHE A 625 18.98 -2.38 20.02
C PHE A 625 20.13 -1.59 19.37
N ILE A 626 19.82 -0.84 18.32
CA ILE A 626 20.76 -0.03 17.53
C ILE A 626 20.28 1.43 17.60
N PRO A 627 20.87 2.29 18.45
CA PRO A 627 20.44 3.68 18.58
C PRO A 627 20.62 4.51 17.31
N SER A 628 21.61 4.15 16.47
CA SER A 628 21.92 4.82 15.21
C SER A 628 22.09 3.78 14.11
N PRO A 629 20.99 3.39 13.42
CA PRO A 629 21.00 2.26 12.49
C PRO A 629 21.67 2.60 11.15
N SER A 630 23.02 2.68 11.12
CA SER A 630 23.77 2.82 9.88
C SER A 630 23.61 1.58 8.97
N VAL A 631 24.04 1.67 7.71
CA VAL A 631 24.04 0.54 6.78
C VAL A 631 24.86 -0.62 7.33
N GLU A 632 26.05 -0.33 7.88
CA GLU A 632 26.97 -1.31 8.45
C GLU A 632 26.39 -1.97 9.70
N ALA A 633 25.82 -1.17 10.62
CA ALA A 633 25.17 -1.70 11.83
C ALA A 633 23.99 -2.60 11.52
N LEU A 634 23.16 -2.22 10.52
CA LEU A 634 22.06 -3.06 10.05
C LEU A 634 22.57 -4.33 9.37
N ALA A 635 23.61 -4.24 8.54
CA ALA A 635 24.21 -5.41 7.88
C ALA A 635 24.70 -6.42 8.92
N GLU A 636 25.48 -5.95 9.92
CA GLU A 636 25.94 -6.81 11.02
C GLU A 636 24.77 -7.41 11.83
N ALA A 637 23.76 -6.61 12.13
CA ALA A 637 22.61 -7.06 12.91
C ALA A 637 21.78 -8.13 12.19
N LEU A 638 21.73 -8.11 10.86
CA LEU A 638 21.00 -9.08 10.04
C LEU A 638 21.72 -10.42 9.88
N GLU A 639 23.00 -10.50 10.24
CA GLU A 639 23.74 -11.76 10.17
C GLU A 639 23.20 -12.78 11.17
N ILE A 640 22.88 -13.97 10.69
CA ILE A 640 22.52 -15.14 11.50
C ILE A 640 23.69 -16.14 11.40
N PRO A 641 24.40 -16.43 12.50
CA PRO A 641 25.55 -17.32 12.46
C PRO A 641 25.24 -18.69 11.86
N GLY A 642 25.96 -19.05 10.78
CA GLY A 642 25.82 -20.34 10.09
C GLY A 642 24.65 -20.40 9.10
N GLU A 643 23.99 -19.30 8.81
CA GLU A 643 22.92 -19.21 7.81
C GLU A 643 23.29 -18.19 6.71
N ALA A 644 23.20 -18.59 5.44
CA ALA A 644 23.35 -17.65 4.33
C ALA A 644 22.10 -16.79 4.18
N PRO A 645 22.25 -15.53 3.72
CA PRO A 645 21.12 -14.73 3.28
C PRO A 645 20.40 -15.41 2.09
N ASP A 646 19.15 -15.04 1.87
CA ASP A 646 18.41 -15.54 0.71
C ASP A 646 19.13 -15.19 -0.60
N ILE A 647 19.51 -13.92 -0.74
CA ILE A 647 20.37 -13.41 -1.81
C ILE A 647 21.57 -12.71 -1.18
N GLY A 648 22.78 -13.07 -1.60
CA GLY A 648 24.04 -12.48 -1.13
C GLY A 648 24.85 -11.94 -2.30
N PHE A 649 25.60 -10.86 -2.03
CA PHE A 649 26.49 -10.22 -2.99
C PHE A 649 27.95 -10.39 -2.56
N ALA A 650 28.88 -10.46 -3.50
CA ALA A 650 30.31 -10.48 -3.20
C ALA A 650 30.73 -9.19 -2.50
N ALA A 651 31.74 -9.28 -1.63
CA ALA A 651 32.24 -8.12 -0.90
C ALA A 651 32.70 -7.01 -1.87
N GLY A 652 32.23 -5.77 -1.61
CA GLY A 652 32.54 -4.61 -2.44
C GLY A 652 31.68 -4.47 -3.71
N ALA A 653 30.82 -5.43 -4.03
CA ALA A 653 29.86 -5.24 -5.12
C ALA A 653 28.73 -4.26 -4.69
N VAL A 654 28.30 -3.41 -5.63
CA VAL A 654 27.08 -2.62 -5.44
C VAL A 654 25.90 -3.56 -5.50
N PRO A 655 25.05 -3.64 -4.47
CA PRO A 655 23.93 -4.57 -4.49
C PRO A 655 22.92 -4.22 -5.60
N LEU A 656 22.43 -5.28 -6.27
CA LEU A 656 21.27 -5.16 -7.15
C LEU A 656 19.99 -4.95 -6.34
N ARG A 657 19.01 -4.30 -6.93
CA ARG A 657 17.62 -4.41 -6.44
C ARG A 657 17.15 -5.83 -6.71
N CYS A 658 16.57 -6.46 -5.71
CA CYS A 658 16.19 -7.86 -5.86
C CYS A 658 14.86 -8.16 -5.19
N MET A 659 14.14 -9.11 -5.77
CA MET A 659 12.95 -9.72 -5.21
C MET A 659 12.99 -11.23 -5.49
N HIS A 660 12.54 -12.02 -4.51
CA HIS A 660 12.40 -13.47 -4.64
C HIS A 660 10.94 -13.88 -4.53
N LYS A 661 10.45 -14.63 -5.49
CA LYS A 661 9.13 -15.28 -5.45
C LYS A 661 9.28 -16.80 -5.60
N VAL A 662 8.27 -17.51 -5.08
CA VAL A 662 8.19 -18.98 -5.20
C VAL A 662 6.86 -19.35 -5.82
N LEU A 663 6.91 -20.02 -6.95
CA LEU A 663 5.76 -20.55 -7.69
C LEU A 663 5.84 -22.09 -7.74
N ASP A 664 4.89 -22.78 -7.15
CA ASP A 664 4.85 -24.26 -7.12
C ASP A 664 6.16 -24.92 -6.65
N GLY A 665 6.82 -24.28 -5.67
CA GLY A 665 8.12 -24.73 -5.15
C GLY A 665 9.32 -24.39 -6.04
N ARG A 666 9.14 -23.64 -7.12
CA ARG A 666 10.17 -23.12 -8.02
C ARG A 666 10.55 -21.70 -7.63
N ASP A 667 11.81 -21.46 -7.39
CA ASP A 667 12.33 -20.15 -7.07
C ASP A 667 12.47 -19.26 -8.31
N ILE A 668 12.04 -18.01 -8.20
CA ILE A 668 12.11 -16.96 -9.22
C ILE A 668 12.72 -15.71 -8.58
N TYR A 669 13.94 -15.36 -8.99
CA TYR A 669 14.65 -14.18 -8.52
C TYR A 669 14.63 -13.10 -9.60
N TYR A 670 14.09 -11.93 -9.28
CA TYR A 670 14.21 -10.74 -10.12
C TYR A 670 15.38 -9.90 -9.61
N LEU A 671 16.28 -9.51 -10.51
CA LEU A 671 17.50 -8.76 -10.23
C LEU A 671 17.60 -7.58 -11.18
N ALA A 672 17.65 -6.35 -10.63
CA ALA A 672 17.72 -5.12 -11.42
C ALA A 672 18.94 -4.28 -11.04
N ASN A 673 19.73 -3.88 -12.04
CA ASN A 673 20.83 -2.93 -11.88
C ASN A 673 20.34 -1.52 -12.16
N LEU A 674 20.05 -0.76 -11.11
CA LEU A 674 19.61 0.63 -11.20
C LEU A 674 20.76 1.63 -11.01
N SER A 675 22.01 1.14 -10.93
CA SER A 675 23.21 1.99 -10.87
C SER A 675 23.64 2.46 -12.26
N ASP A 676 24.52 3.45 -12.31
CA ASP A 676 25.07 3.97 -13.56
C ASP A 676 26.33 3.18 -14.02
N SER A 677 26.66 2.09 -13.34
CA SER A 677 27.80 1.22 -13.65
C SER A 677 27.35 -0.21 -13.94
N VAL A 678 28.16 -0.94 -14.72
CA VAL A 678 27.95 -2.36 -14.99
C VAL A 678 28.10 -3.15 -13.70
N PHE A 679 27.09 -3.96 -13.36
CA PHE A 679 27.27 -5.02 -12.37
C PHE A 679 28.00 -6.19 -13.02
N ASP A 680 29.20 -6.50 -12.57
CA ASP A 680 29.99 -7.66 -13.03
C ASP A 680 30.56 -8.38 -11.82
N SER A 681 29.73 -9.22 -11.19
CA SER A 681 30.07 -9.88 -9.93
C SER A 681 29.28 -11.17 -9.75
N THR A 682 29.56 -11.85 -8.63
CA THR A 682 28.87 -13.09 -8.25
C THR A 682 27.72 -12.78 -7.28
N VAL A 683 26.57 -13.40 -7.56
CA VAL A 683 25.39 -13.46 -6.68
C VAL A 683 25.33 -14.86 -6.08
N ALA A 684 25.18 -14.94 -4.75
CA ALA A 684 25.03 -16.20 -4.02
C ALA A 684 23.56 -16.38 -3.59
N LEU A 685 22.93 -17.42 -4.03
CA LEU A 685 21.54 -17.78 -3.68
C LEU A 685 21.53 -18.91 -2.66
N ARG A 686 20.68 -18.83 -1.66
CA ARG A 686 20.53 -19.89 -0.66
C ARG A 686 20.03 -21.19 -1.31
N GLY A 687 20.65 -22.30 -0.95
CA GLY A 687 20.29 -23.64 -1.41
C GLY A 687 21.04 -24.10 -2.67
N LYS A 688 20.82 -25.36 -3.03
CA LYS A 688 21.34 -25.95 -4.27
C LYS A 688 20.30 -25.81 -5.37
N LYS A 689 20.61 -25.01 -6.38
CA LYS A 689 19.69 -24.66 -7.45
C LYS A 689 20.30 -24.96 -8.83
N ARG A 690 19.43 -25.26 -9.79
CA ARG A 690 19.76 -25.26 -11.21
C ARG A 690 18.96 -24.16 -11.87
N LEU A 691 19.63 -23.19 -12.43
CA LEU A 691 19.02 -21.93 -12.82
C LEU A 691 19.08 -21.71 -14.34
N GLU A 692 18.12 -20.92 -14.79
CA GLU A 692 18.11 -20.29 -16.10
C GLU A 692 18.09 -18.78 -15.92
N ILE A 693 18.70 -18.07 -16.85
CA ILE A 693 18.57 -16.62 -17.01
C ILE A 693 17.45 -16.38 -18.00
N TRP A 694 16.45 -15.62 -17.59
CA TRP A 694 15.36 -15.14 -18.43
C TRP A 694 15.49 -13.62 -18.56
N ASP A 695 15.80 -13.15 -19.77
CA ASP A 695 15.99 -11.72 -20.04
C ASP A 695 14.66 -11.06 -20.44
N PRO A 696 14.06 -10.20 -19.60
CA PRO A 696 12.79 -9.57 -19.94
C PRO A 696 12.91 -8.51 -21.04
N HIS A 697 14.11 -7.99 -21.31
CA HIS A 697 14.32 -7.01 -22.38
C HIS A 697 14.30 -7.66 -23.76
N THR A 698 14.88 -8.85 -23.91
CA THR A 698 14.98 -9.55 -25.20
C THR A 698 13.99 -10.71 -25.35
N GLY A 699 13.55 -11.32 -24.24
CA GLY A 699 12.78 -12.56 -24.22
C GLY A 699 13.62 -13.82 -24.35
N GLU A 700 14.95 -13.70 -24.32
CA GLU A 700 15.86 -14.82 -24.36
C GLU A 700 15.85 -15.61 -23.05
N ILE A 701 16.01 -16.92 -23.18
CA ILE A 701 16.13 -17.87 -22.07
C ILE A 701 17.38 -18.72 -22.29
N ALA A 702 18.32 -18.61 -21.36
CA ALA A 702 19.59 -19.32 -21.39
C ALA A 702 19.85 -20.10 -20.09
N SER A 703 20.74 -21.09 -20.12
CA SER A 703 21.21 -21.73 -18.88
C SER A 703 22.11 -20.77 -18.12
N ALA A 704 21.92 -20.64 -16.82
CA ALA A 704 22.84 -19.92 -15.98
C ALA A 704 24.10 -20.77 -15.73
N ASP A 705 25.27 -20.13 -15.80
CA ASP A 705 26.52 -20.73 -15.34
C ASP A 705 26.56 -20.59 -13.80
N SER A 706 26.39 -21.70 -13.11
CA SER A 706 26.24 -21.73 -11.67
C SER A 706 27.09 -22.82 -11.03
N GLU A 707 27.79 -22.44 -9.97
CA GLU A 707 28.64 -23.32 -9.18
C GLU A 707 28.11 -23.48 -7.74
N PRO A 708 28.43 -24.62 -7.06
CA PRO A 708 28.18 -24.73 -5.63
C PRO A 708 29.06 -23.73 -4.87
N GLY A 709 28.43 -22.96 -3.95
CA GLY A 709 29.18 -22.01 -3.12
C GLY A 709 30.19 -22.70 -2.21
N ARG A 710 31.30 -22.02 -1.96
CA ARG A 710 32.47 -22.55 -1.23
C ARG A 710 32.34 -22.49 0.28
N THR A 711 31.33 -21.87 0.86
CA THR A 711 31.14 -21.74 2.31
C THR A 711 30.33 -22.86 2.94
N SER A 712 30.80 -23.36 4.04
CA SER A 712 30.72 -24.75 4.50
C SER A 712 29.49 -25.21 5.30
N ARG A 713 28.48 -24.41 5.62
CA ARG A 713 27.29 -24.87 6.36
C ARG A 713 25.99 -24.67 5.60
N ASP A 714 25.83 -23.56 4.93
CA ASP A 714 24.69 -23.35 4.02
C ASP A 714 25.11 -23.64 2.59
N ARG A 715 24.40 -24.58 1.99
CA ARG A 715 24.56 -24.88 0.58
C ARG A 715 24.07 -23.69 -0.21
N THR A 716 24.95 -22.90 -0.80
CA THR A 716 24.61 -21.82 -1.72
C THR A 716 24.86 -22.23 -3.17
N THR A 717 24.23 -21.52 -4.08
CA THR A 717 24.51 -21.58 -5.51
C THR A 717 25.05 -20.22 -5.93
N GLU A 718 26.27 -20.18 -6.44
CA GLU A 718 26.91 -18.97 -6.93
C GLU A 718 26.69 -18.83 -8.44
N VAL A 719 26.30 -17.63 -8.88
CA VAL A 719 26.05 -17.31 -10.28
C VAL A 719 26.84 -16.05 -10.63
N ARG A 720 27.75 -16.16 -11.61
CA ARG A 720 28.42 -14.98 -12.17
C ARG A 720 27.45 -14.26 -13.10
N LEU A 721 27.23 -12.97 -12.84
CA LEU A 721 26.33 -12.14 -13.63
C LEU A 721 27.03 -10.88 -14.12
N ARG A 722 26.72 -10.51 -15.36
CA ARG A 722 27.00 -9.20 -15.92
C ARG A 722 25.69 -8.55 -16.32
N ILE A 723 25.36 -7.42 -15.68
CA ILE A 723 24.12 -6.67 -15.92
C ILE A 723 24.50 -5.23 -16.20
N GLU A 724 24.18 -4.74 -17.39
CA GLU A 724 24.42 -3.36 -17.80
C GLU A 724 23.59 -2.37 -16.95
N PRO A 725 23.99 -1.08 -16.88
CA PRO A 725 23.19 -0.06 -16.24
C PRO A 725 21.75 -0.06 -16.74
N ASN A 726 20.81 0.13 -15.82
CA ASN A 726 19.38 0.21 -16.12
C ASN A 726 18.82 -1.01 -16.86
N ARG A 727 19.34 -2.23 -16.54
CA ARG A 727 18.89 -3.52 -17.04
C ARG A 727 18.54 -4.45 -15.88
N SER A 728 17.73 -5.45 -16.20
CA SER A 728 17.30 -6.48 -15.24
C SER A 728 17.24 -7.85 -15.89
N LEU A 729 17.24 -8.88 -15.07
CA LEU A 729 17.03 -10.26 -15.48
C LEU A 729 16.32 -11.06 -14.38
N PHE A 730 15.85 -12.24 -14.76
CA PHE A 730 15.40 -13.25 -13.82
C PHE A 730 16.39 -14.40 -13.75
N LEU A 731 16.57 -14.95 -12.54
CA LEU A 731 17.10 -16.29 -12.32
C LEU A 731 15.93 -17.20 -11.96
N VAL A 732 15.63 -18.18 -12.79
CA VAL A 732 14.48 -19.06 -12.63
C VAL A 732 14.96 -20.49 -12.41
N GLU A 733 14.49 -21.15 -11.34
CA GLU A 733 14.86 -22.51 -11.05
C GLU A 733 14.25 -23.48 -12.08
N LYS A 734 15.08 -24.39 -12.61
CA LYS A 734 14.64 -25.44 -13.54
C LYS A 734 13.81 -26.49 -12.82
N ILE A 735 12.67 -26.84 -13.39
CA ILE A 735 11.85 -27.95 -12.89
C ILE A 735 12.69 -29.25 -12.94
N ARG A 736 12.77 -29.93 -11.80
CA ARG A 736 13.43 -31.24 -11.74
C ARG A 736 12.62 -32.26 -12.53
N SER A 737 13.12 -32.71 -13.66
CA SER A 737 12.63 -33.95 -14.26
C SER A 737 12.97 -35.10 -13.31
N ASN A 738 11.98 -35.73 -12.69
CA ASN A 738 12.19 -36.99 -11.96
C ASN A 738 12.67 -38.04 -13.02
N ARG A 739 13.98 -38.23 -13.10
CA ARG A 739 14.50 -39.43 -13.79
C ARG A 739 14.04 -40.63 -12.95
N HIS A 740 13.13 -41.41 -13.50
CA HIS A 740 12.94 -42.78 -13.04
C HIS A 740 14.28 -43.46 -13.08
N THR A 741 14.90 -43.72 -11.96
CA THR A 741 15.86 -44.79 -11.83
C THR A 741 15.12 -46.09 -12.16
N SER A 742 15.15 -46.50 -13.39
CA SER A 742 14.82 -47.89 -13.74
C SER A 742 15.86 -48.74 -13.04
N THR A 743 15.54 -49.25 -11.87
CA THR A 743 16.24 -50.40 -11.30
C THR A 743 16.00 -51.56 -12.30
N LYS A 744 17.03 -51.89 -13.01
CA LYS A 744 17.14 -53.20 -13.67
C LYS A 744 17.14 -54.25 -12.60
N ASN A 745 16.20 -55.15 -12.62
CA ASN A 745 16.28 -56.53 -12.25
C ASN A 745 15.67 -57.35 -13.37
#